data_8a75d8946b2071bd28b06ed4c021949b
#
_entry.id   8a75d8946b2071bd28b06ed4c021949b
#
_cell.length_a   1.000
_cell.length_b   1.000
_cell.length_c   1.000
_cell.angle_alpha   90.00
_cell.angle_beta   90.00
_cell.angle_gamma   90.00
#
_symmetry.space_group_name_H-M   'P 1'
#
loop_
_entity.id
_entity.type
_entity.pdbx_description
1 polymer ?
#
loop_
_entity_poly.entity_id
_entity_poly.type
_entity_poly.pdbx_seq_one_letter_code
_entity_poly.pdbx_strand_id
1 'polypeptide(L)'
;MSTLTFTSYEMPAASLGRDNPLPDLGGVGDAHAKIVIDEASVTPEESKYMGWGRVNTILPYTIQDGYNRQKRKRAFKAAVLENEHLRATFMPQLGGRLWSLFDKDAGRELLHVNPVFQPCNLALRNAWISGGVEWNVGIIGHTPFTVDDMACQTLTFSDGTPVLRMFQYERVRHLFYRVEAFLPDGAKELYVRVRIDNATKEDTAVYWWSNMAVDEREDVRVVAPAQKAFRYGYGGKLAKVGVPYMTVEADKLQGQVARLARENGGTLDWDISRTMTLPQALDFFFDVPKDVRPFIAAPGRDGYGMCQTSTGELRGRKLFVWGMGEGGRHWQTFLAKEGCQYIELQSGLAHTQLEHLPMPGGASISWLESYGPVQADAKKAQDPDWNTAVAAVAQALDAQRPAKALEDWHARAKAELDGKNGKPVHKGMGYARCEKALLGDAFDTAGLSLDAMRLGEGETPWMTLATEGMLPCPDPLDEPKSYQTGAAWRKALYESVLSGKSDHWYAHYQLGVMADACGDFDAARGSYERSLALCRNPWALRCLAMGDLRRGDAAGAAKKLLEAVQMKPIRPLAIEAMKALISAEQYEQALELVQSLPKALREVGRIRIFEIAALIRVGRLDEADRLINGPLVMPDVREGDVMLTDLWFELMAIKEKGSASEENLTWVHENLKPPKHLDFRMH
;
A
#
# COMPACT_ATOMS: atom_id res chain seq x y z
N MET A 1 7.99 13.32 -32.96
CA MET A 1 8.27 14.45 -32.02
C MET A 1 7.53 14.16 -30.71
N SER A 2 8.24 14.20 -29.60
CA SER A 2 7.69 13.91 -28.27
C SER A 2 6.79 15.04 -27.79
N THR A 3 5.68 14.70 -27.16
CA THR A 3 4.70 15.65 -26.61
C THR A 3 4.29 15.29 -25.18
N LEU A 4 3.96 16.30 -24.39
CA LEU A 4 3.31 16.15 -23.08
C LEU A 4 2.01 16.93 -23.08
N THR A 5 0.90 16.21 -22.98
CA THR A 5 -0.45 16.78 -22.99
C THR A 5 -1.20 16.44 -21.72
N PHE A 6 -2.17 17.29 -21.36
CA PHE A 6 -3.05 17.07 -20.20
C PHE A 6 -4.48 16.89 -20.69
N THR A 7 -5.10 15.81 -20.23
CA THR A 7 -6.44 15.40 -20.64
C THR A 7 -7.21 14.80 -19.45
N SER A 8 -8.33 14.15 -19.72
CA SER A 8 -9.08 13.36 -18.75
C SER A 8 -9.15 11.90 -19.19
N TYR A 9 -9.08 10.99 -18.22
CA TYR A 9 -9.28 9.56 -18.40
C TYR A 9 -10.57 9.15 -17.68
N GLU A 10 -11.52 8.59 -18.44
CA GLU A 10 -12.82 8.21 -17.90
C GLU A 10 -12.90 6.71 -17.62
N MET A 11 -13.32 6.33 -16.42
CA MET A 11 -13.57 4.93 -16.05
C MET A 11 -14.69 4.81 -15.00
N PRO A 12 -15.32 3.64 -14.86
CA PRO A 12 -16.19 3.34 -13.73
C PRO A 12 -15.40 3.43 -12.42
N ALA A 13 -15.87 4.20 -11.47
CA ALA A 13 -15.16 4.47 -10.21
C ALA A 13 -16.08 4.35 -9.01
N ALA A 14 -15.62 3.64 -8.00
CA ALA A 14 -16.20 3.67 -6.66
C ALA A 14 -15.87 5.00 -5.98
N SER A 15 -16.68 5.40 -4.99
CA SER A 15 -16.34 6.56 -4.16
C SER A 15 -15.23 6.19 -3.19
N LEU A 16 -14.23 7.06 -3.05
CA LEU A 16 -13.21 6.93 -2.00
C LEU A 16 -13.78 7.22 -0.61
N GLY A 17 -14.83 8.05 -0.54
CA GLY A 17 -15.39 8.51 0.73
C GLY A 17 -14.54 9.59 1.39
N ARG A 18 -14.80 9.80 2.69
CA ARG A 18 -13.98 10.69 3.53
C ARG A 18 -12.90 9.88 4.23
N ASP A 19 -11.80 10.52 4.54
CA ASP A 19 -10.77 9.96 5.41
C ASP A 19 -11.34 9.70 6.80
N ASN A 20 -10.83 8.68 7.47
CA ASN A 20 -11.18 8.37 8.85
C ASN A 20 -10.62 9.48 9.76
N PRO A 21 -11.46 10.15 10.56
CA PRO A 21 -11.00 11.24 11.43
C PRO A 21 -10.24 10.76 12.67
N LEU A 22 -10.17 9.46 12.94
CA LEU A 22 -9.49 8.92 14.11
C LEU A 22 -7.99 8.76 13.85
N PRO A 23 -7.11 9.15 14.81
CA PRO A 23 -5.69 8.92 14.67
C PRO A 23 -5.34 7.43 14.76
N ASP A 24 -4.38 6.97 13.97
CA ASP A 24 -3.82 5.62 14.13
C ASP A 24 -2.93 5.56 15.38
N LEU A 25 -3.46 5.02 16.48
CA LEU A 25 -2.77 4.90 17.77
C LEU A 25 -2.11 3.55 17.97
N GLY A 26 -1.72 2.88 16.92
CA GLY A 26 -0.95 1.64 16.94
C GLY A 26 -1.51 0.57 16.04
N GLY A 27 -0.61 -0.17 15.42
CA GLY A 27 -0.96 -1.32 14.59
C GLY A 27 -0.86 -1.08 13.09
N VAL A 28 0.33 -0.81 12.59
CA VAL A 28 0.61 -0.73 11.14
C VAL A 28 0.52 -2.08 10.41
N GLY A 29 -0.01 -3.10 11.04
CA GLY A 29 -0.33 -4.38 10.40
C GLY A 29 0.87 -5.27 10.10
N ASP A 30 0.63 -6.33 9.30
CA ASP A 30 1.56 -7.46 9.13
C ASP A 30 2.88 -7.10 8.46
N ALA A 31 2.89 -6.07 7.57
CA ALA A 31 4.12 -5.57 6.93
C ALA A 31 5.20 -5.14 7.94
N HIS A 32 4.79 -4.83 9.17
CA HIS A 32 5.68 -4.47 10.28
C HIS A 32 5.74 -5.54 11.37
N ALA A 33 5.16 -6.72 11.15
CA ALA A 33 5.26 -7.85 12.07
C ALA A 33 6.70 -8.38 12.15
N LYS A 34 6.97 -9.21 13.15
CA LYS A 34 8.29 -9.86 13.29
C LYS A 34 8.50 -10.84 12.13
N ILE A 35 9.55 -10.60 11.33
CA ILE A 35 9.94 -11.50 10.25
C ILE A 35 10.62 -12.73 10.85
N VAL A 36 10.18 -13.92 10.46
CA VAL A 36 10.85 -15.17 10.77
C VAL A 36 11.76 -15.52 9.61
N ILE A 37 13.06 -15.67 9.87
CA ILE A 37 14.09 -15.92 8.86
C ILE A 37 14.54 -17.38 8.97
N ASP A 38 14.69 -18.03 7.82
CA ASP A 38 15.34 -19.33 7.73
C ASP A 38 16.85 -19.17 7.68
N GLU A 39 17.49 -19.24 8.84
CA GLU A 39 18.95 -19.05 9.02
C GLU A 39 19.79 -20.09 8.26
N ALA A 40 19.21 -21.20 7.80
CA ALA A 40 19.91 -22.20 6.99
C ALA A 40 20.11 -21.74 5.53
N SER A 41 19.25 -20.85 5.04
CA SER A 41 19.27 -20.38 3.64
C SER A 41 19.57 -18.89 3.47
N VAL A 42 19.37 -18.07 4.52
CA VAL A 42 19.59 -16.61 4.51
C VAL A 42 20.70 -16.24 5.50
N THR A 43 21.73 -15.60 5.01
CA THR A 43 22.88 -15.19 5.84
C THR A 43 22.59 -13.96 6.70
N PRO A 44 23.33 -13.73 7.80
CA PRO A 44 23.21 -12.52 8.63
C PRO A 44 23.45 -11.21 7.85
N GLU A 45 24.32 -11.21 6.85
CA GLU A 45 24.58 -10.03 6.03
C GLU A 45 23.38 -9.70 5.14
N GLU A 46 22.73 -10.71 4.57
CA GLU A 46 21.52 -10.55 3.75
C GLU A 46 20.30 -10.10 4.54
N SER A 47 20.24 -10.43 5.83
CA SER A 47 19.11 -10.05 6.71
C SER A 47 19.37 -8.79 7.55
N LYS A 48 20.52 -8.14 7.39
CA LYS A 48 21.00 -7.03 8.22
C LYS A 48 19.97 -5.92 8.43
N TYR A 49 19.25 -5.55 7.40
CA TYR A 49 18.27 -4.47 7.44
C TYR A 49 16.81 -4.96 7.47
N MET A 50 16.58 -6.28 7.52
CA MET A 50 15.23 -6.83 7.60
C MET A 50 14.57 -6.46 8.93
N GLY A 51 13.47 -5.73 8.81
CA GLY A 51 12.76 -5.20 9.97
C GLY A 51 13.43 -4.00 10.67
N TRP A 52 14.57 -3.53 10.17
CA TRP A 52 15.13 -2.26 10.63
C TRP A 52 14.27 -1.08 10.15
N GLY A 53 14.21 0.00 10.93
CA GLY A 53 13.45 1.18 10.57
C GLY A 53 11.92 1.01 10.60
N ARG A 54 11.40 -0.01 11.29
CA ARG A 54 9.95 -0.21 11.46
C ARG A 54 9.29 0.98 12.14
N VAL A 55 8.01 1.18 11.85
CA VAL A 55 7.16 2.18 12.50
C VAL A 55 6.02 1.49 13.25
N ASN A 56 5.56 2.11 14.33
CA ASN A 56 4.46 1.59 15.15
C ASN A 56 3.11 2.22 14.77
N THR A 57 3.13 3.30 14.02
CA THR A 57 1.94 4.06 13.58
C THR A 57 2.23 4.71 12.24
N ILE A 58 1.19 4.93 11.45
CA ILE A 58 1.27 5.73 10.22
C ILE A 58 1.03 7.22 10.46
N LEU A 59 0.83 7.64 11.72
CA LEU A 59 0.73 9.08 12.01
C LEU A 59 1.93 9.83 11.40
N PRO A 60 1.71 10.96 10.78
CA PRO A 60 0.50 11.81 10.82
C PRO A 60 -0.52 11.58 9.71
N TYR A 61 -0.48 10.45 9.00
CA TYR A 61 -1.51 10.12 8.01
C TYR A 61 -2.81 9.65 8.67
N THR A 62 -3.94 9.92 8.01
CA THR A 62 -5.27 9.38 8.33
C THR A 62 -5.54 8.11 7.53
N ILE A 63 -6.38 7.22 8.06
CA ILE A 63 -6.83 6.02 7.35
C ILE A 63 -7.85 6.40 6.27
N GLN A 64 -7.80 5.74 5.13
CA GLN A 64 -8.72 5.93 3.99
C GLN A 64 -9.63 4.71 3.83
N ASP A 65 -10.56 4.52 4.73
CA ASP A 65 -11.49 3.38 4.75
C ASP A 65 -12.93 3.72 4.37
N GLY A 66 -13.18 4.97 3.93
CA GLY A 66 -14.51 5.49 3.59
C GLY A 66 -15.10 4.99 2.27
N TYR A 67 -14.35 4.24 1.47
CA TYR A 67 -14.75 3.83 0.13
C TYR A 67 -15.87 2.78 0.12
N ASN A 68 -16.54 2.69 -1.05
CA ASN A 68 -17.59 1.71 -1.30
C ASN A 68 -17.27 0.86 -2.56
N ARG A 69 -18.23 0.06 -3.01
CA ARG A 69 -18.12 -0.76 -4.22
C ARG A 69 -19.10 -0.36 -5.34
N GLN A 70 -19.83 0.75 -5.14
CA GLN A 70 -20.76 1.26 -6.14
C GLN A 70 -20.04 2.13 -7.15
N LYS A 71 -19.89 1.65 -8.37
CA LYS A 71 -19.14 2.33 -9.43
C LYS A 71 -20.05 3.25 -10.24
N ARG A 72 -19.56 4.46 -10.52
CA ARG A 72 -20.16 5.43 -11.44
C ARG A 72 -19.09 5.96 -12.37
N LYS A 73 -19.47 6.37 -13.57
CA LYS A 73 -18.53 6.99 -14.51
C LYS A 73 -17.93 8.24 -13.90
N ARG A 74 -16.59 8.31 -13.86
CA ARG A 74 -15.81 9.44 -13.33
C ARG A 74 -14.64 9.73 -14.26
N ALA A 75 -14.36 11.02 -14.46
CA ALA A 75 -13.19 11.51 -15.17
C ALA A 75 -12.08 11.81 -14.15
N PHE A 76 -10.87 11.31 -14.42
CA PHE A 76 -9.64 11.62 -13.69
C PHE A 76 -8.73 12.45 -14.58
N LYS A 77 -7.95 13.35 -13.98
CA LYS A 77 -6.92 14.07 -14.73
C LYS A 77 -5.82 13.12 -15.16
N ALA A 78 -5.39 13.24 -16.40
CA ALA A 78 -4.33 12.46 -16.98
C ALA A 78 -3.26 13.36 -17.61
N ALA A 79 -2.00 12.97 -17.48
CA ALA A 79 -0.87 13.52 -18.21
C ALA A 79 -0.37 12.45 -19.19
N VAL A 80 -0.24 12.79 -20.46
CA VAL A 80 0.14 11.85 -21.52
C VAL A 80 1.46 12.31 -22.15
N LEU A 81 2.50 11.49 -21.97
CA LEU A 81 3.75 11.57 -22.72
C LEU A 81 3.65 10.64 -23.92
N GLU A 82 3.91 11.17 -25.10
CA GLU A 82 3.73 10.43 -26.33
C GLU A 82 4.78 10.81 -27.38
N ASN A 83 5.35 9.81 -28.04
CA ASN A 83 6.13 9.97 -29.27
C ASN A 83 5.58 9.08 -30.38
N GLU A 84 6.32 8.85 -31.46
CA GLU A 84 5.93 8.00 -32.56
C GLU A 84 5.73 6.52 -32.18
N HIS A 85 6.44 6.03 -31.15
CA HIS A 85 6.47 4.62 -30.74
C HIS A 85 5.63 4.30 -29.53
N LEU A 86 5.63 5.15 -28.50
CA LEU A 86 4.99 4.89 -27.21
C LEU A 86 4.02 5.99 -26.81
N ARG A 87 3.01 5.60 -26.05
CA ARG A 87 2.12 6.50 -25.31
C ARG A 87 2.05 6.08 -23.84
N ALA A 88 2.54 6.92 -22.95
CA ALA A 88 2.53 6.73 -21.51
C ALA A 88 1.49 7.66 -20.85
N THR A 89 0.54 7.10 -20.12
CA THR A 89 -0.53 7.86 -19.43
C THR A 89 -0.32 7.82 -17.95
N PHE A 90 -0.17 8.98 -17.32
CA PHE A 90 -0.01 9.15 -15.88
C PHE A 90 -1.27 9.72 -15.24
N MET A 91 -1.55 9.33 -14.00
CA MET A 91 -2.73 9.73 -13.23
C MET A 91 -2.32 10.57 -12.01
N PRO A 92 -2.21 11.90 -12.10
CA PRO A 92 -1.78 12.77 -10.99
C PRO A 92 -2.62 12.63 -9.72
N GLN A 93 -3.90 12.29 -9.84
CA GLN A 93 -4.85 12.13 -8.74
C GLN A 93 -4.77 10.74 -8.07
N LEU A 94 -3.95 9.84 -8.59
CA LEU A 94 -3.78 8.48 -8.12
C LEU A 94 -2.30 8.20 -7.83
N GLY A 95 -1.69 9.02 -6.97
CA GLY A 95 -0.29 8.89 -6.58
C GLY A 95 0.70 9.10 -7.74
N GLY A 96 0.28 9.78 -8.83
CA GLY A 96 1.11 9.93 -10.03
C GLY A 96 1.35 8.61 -10.78
N ARG A 97 0.51 7.60 -10.56
CA ARG A 97 0.63 6.25 -11.15
C ARG A 97 0.77 6.31 -12.67
N LEU A 98 1.75 5.60 -13.23
CA LEU A 98 1.77 5.29 -14.67
C LEU A 98 0.67 4.26 -14.93
N TRP A 99 -0.44 4.71 -15.51
CA TRP A 99 -1.65 3.91 -15.67
C TRP A 99 -1.63 2.98 -16.86
N SER A 100 -1.05 3.46 -17.98
CA SER A 100 -0.97 2.75 -19.27
C SER A 100 0.36 3.06 -19.94
N LEU A 101 0.96 2.06 -20.54
CA LEU A 101 2.11 2.19 -21.42
C LEU A 101 1.82 1.41 -22.71
N PHE A 102 1.36 2.12 -23.73
CA PHE A 102 0.93 1.52 -25.00
C PHE A 102 2.03 1.59 -26.04
N ASP A 103 2.43 0.43 -26.54
CA ASP A 103 3.34 0.30 -27.69
C ASP A 103 2.54 0.45 -28.99
N LYS A 104 2.79 1.54 -29.72
CA LYS A 104 2.10 1.89 -30.96
C LYS A 104 2.60 1.05 -32.14
N ASP A 105 3.86 0.63 -32.12
CA ASP A 105 4.45 -0.20 -33.15
C ASP A 105 3.84 -1.61 -33.14
N ALA A 106 3.66 -2.19 -31.97
CA ALA A 106 3.05 -3.49 -31.78
C ALA A 106 1.52 -3.45 -31.66
N GLY A 107 0.94 -2.28 -31.40
CA GLY A 107 -0.49 -2.12 -31.10
C GLY A 107 -0.90 -2.81 -29.79
N ARG A 108 -0.01 -2.86 -28.79
CA ARG A 108 -0.20 -3.62 -27.54
C ARG A 108 -0.03 -2.75 -26.30
N GLU A 109 -0.86 -3.01 -25.28
CA GLU A 109 -0.64 -2.50 -23.94
C GLU A 109 0.44 -3.36 -23.25
N LEU A 110 1.37 -2.70 -22.56
CA LEU A 110 2.48 -3.36 -21.87
C LEU A 110 2.17 -3.60 -20.39
N LEU A 111 1.25 -2.82 -19.82
CA LEU A 111 0.85 -2.90 -18.42
C LEU A 111 -0.57 -3.47 -18.28
N HIS A 112 -0.87 -4.06 -17.15
CA HIS A 112 -2.26 -4.33 -16.79
C HIS A 112 -2.98 -3.02 -16.46
N VAL A 113 -3.90 -2.60 -17.33
CA VAL A 113 -4.75 -1.43 -17.14
C VAL A 113 -6.03 -1.85 -16.43
N ASN A 114 -6.16 -1.51 -15.15
CA ASN A 114 -7.39 -1.80 -14.41
C ASN A 114 -8.56 -1.04 -15.04
N PRO A 115 -9.63 -1.72 -15.49
CA PRO A 115 -10.76 -1.06 -16.16
C PRO A 115 -11.66 -0.27 -15.20
N VAL A 116 -11.38 -0.28 -13.89
CA VAL A 116 -12.19 0.39 -12.89
C VAL A 116 -11.31 1.02 -11.79
N PHE A 117 -11.78 2.09 -11.17
CA PHE A 117 -11.25 2.57 -9.90
C PHE A 117 -12.01 1.90 -8.77
N GLN A 118 -11.39 0.92 -8.12
CA GLN A 118 -11.96 0.19 -6.98
C GLN A 118 -10.94 0.12 -5.86
N PRO A 119 -11.03 1.01 -4.84
CA PRO A 119 -10.19 0.92 -3.66
C PRO A 119 -10.46 -0.35 -2.85
N CYS A 120 -9.40 -0.92 -2.29
CA CYS A 120 -9.39 -2.10 -1.42
C CYS A 120 -8.37 -1.90 -0.28
N ASN A 121 -8.42 -2.74 0.76
CA ASN A 121 -7.57 -2.59 1.95
C ASN A 121 -6.21 -3.26 1.78
N LEU A 122 -5.30 -2.65 1.01
CA LEU A 122 -3.94 -3.18 0.83
C LEU A 122 -2.84 -2.14 1.06
N ALA A 123 -3.17 -0.84 1.14
CA ALA A 123 -2.17 0.19 1.47
C ALA A 123 -2.08 0.46 2.98
N LEU A 124 -1.01 1.13 3.39
CA LEU A 124 -0.81 1.57 4.79
C LEU A 124 -1.98 2.40 5.32
N ARG A 125 -2.56 3.24 4.46
CA ARG A 125 -3.77 4.03 4.76
C ARG A 125 -5.07 3.31 4.38
N ASN A 126 -5.04 2.02 4.15
CA ASN A 126 -6.13 1.17 3.71
C ASN A 126 -6.40 1.24 2.20
N ALA A 127 -6.91 2.34 1.65
CA ALA A 127 -7.29 2.42 0.24
C ALA A 127 -6.10 2.23 -0.71
N TRP A 128 -6.18 1.20 -1.54
CA TRP A 128 -5.23 0.86 -2.59
C TRP A 128 -5.97 0.46 -3.88
N ILE A 129 -5.35 0.63 -5.02
CA ILE A 129 -5.88 0.21 -6.33
C ILE A 129 -4.83 -0.59 -7.10
N SER A 130 -5.28 -1.58 -7.85
CA SER A 130 -4.42 -2.36 -8.75
C SER A 130 -4.25 -1.71 -10.13
N GLY A 131 -3.25 -2.17 -10.88
CA GLY A 131 -2.99 -1.77 -12.26
C GLY A 131 -1.92 -0.68 -12.41
N GLY A 132 -1.29 -0.63 -13.58
CA GLY A 132 -0.24 0.33 -13.91
C GLY A 132 1.06 0.15 -13.12
N VAL A 133 1.79 1.25 -12.91
CA VAL A 133 3.01 1.28 -12.07
C VAL A 133 2.78 2.21 -10.88
N GLU A 134 2.92 1.68 -9.68
CA GLU A 134 2.84 2.39 -8.41
C GLU A 134 4.24 2.76 -7.88
N TRP A 135 4.36 3.91 -7.21
CA TRP A 135 5.59 4.44 -6.62
C TRP A 135 5.52 4.34 -5.10
N ASN A 136 6.16 3.34 -4.50
CA ASN A 136 6.14 3.08 -3.06
C ASN A 136 7.35 3.68 -2.38
N VAL A 137 7.13 4.59 -1.45
CA VAL A 137 8.17 5.39 -0.78
C VAL A 137 7.96 5.48 0.73
N GLY A 138 9.04 5.63 1.46
CA GLY A 138 9.09 6.04 2.86
C GLY A 138 9.02 4.89 3.85
N ILE A 139 7.97 4.10 3.83
CA ILE A 139 7.73 2.99 4.78
C ILE A 139 7.31 1.72 4.04
N ILE A 140 7.63 0.55 4.61
CA ILE A 140 7.29 -0.76 4.07
C ILE A 140 5.78 -0.84 3.79
N GLY A 141 5.43 -1.39 2.64
CA GLY A 141 4.06 -1.55 2.16
C GLY A 141 3.74 -0.62 1.00
N HIS A 142 2.47 -0.60 0.60
CA HIS A 142 2.01 0.31 -0.44
C HIS A 142 1.99 1.75 0.05
N THR A 143 2.39 2.67 -0.81
CA THR A 143 2.55 4.10 -0.48
C THR A 143 1.32 4.71 0.20
N PRO A 144 1.50 5.64 1.14
CA PRO A 144 0.37 6.40 1.68
C PRO A 144 -0.30 7.33 0.66
N PHE A 145 0.27 7.48 -0.55
CA PHE A 145 -0.22 8.40 -1.59
C PHE A 145 -0.95 7.72 -2.74
N THR A 146 -1.19 6.41 -2.70
CA THR A 146 -1.68 5.62 -3.84
C THR A 146 -2.97 6.15 -4.49
N VAL A 147 -3.80 6.86 -3.73
CA VAL A 147 -5.05 7.49 -4.19
C VAL A 147 -5.13 9.00 -3.91
N ASP A 148 -3.98 9.64 -3.66
CA ASP A 148 -3.86 11.07 -3.35
C ASP A 148 -3.34 11.88 -4.56
N ASP A 149 -3.61 13.19 -4.53
CA ASP A 149 -3.07 14.14 -5.52
C ASP A 149 -1.56 14.32 -5.36
N MET A 150 -0.78 14.10 -6.43
CA MET A 150 0.63 14.46 -6.49
C MET A 150 0.84 15.84 -7.10
N ALA A 151 1.78 16.60 -6.57
CA ALA A 151 2.25 17.84 -7.20
C ALA A 151 2.89 17.51 -8.54
N CYS A 152 2.50 18.21 -9.62
CA CYS A 152 3.06 18.02 -10.94
C CYS A 152 3.55 19.33 -11.55
N GLN A 153 4.69 19.24 -12.22
CA GLN A 153 5.31 20.32 -12.99
C GLN A 153 5.72 19.82 -14.37
N THR A 154 5.73 20.72 -15.35
CA THR A 154 6.35 20.47 -16.65
C THR A 154 7.71 21.13 -16.72
N LEU A 155 8.70 20.39 -17.23
CA LEU A 155 10.04 20.87 -17.57
C LEU A 155 10.36 20.46 -19.00
N THR A 156 11.53 20.90 -19.47
CA THR A 156 12.02 20.57 -20.81
C THR A 156 13.53 20.44 -20.77
N PHE A 157 14.06 19.42 -21.41
CA PHE A 157 15.50 19.30 -21.68
C PHE A 157 15.95 20.37 -22.70
N SER A 158 17.26 20.56 -22.80
CA SER A 158 17.86 21.53 -23.73
C SER A 158 17.54 21.26 -25.21
N ASP A 159 17.24 19.98 -25.56
CA ASP A 159 16.84 19.57 -26.91
C ASP A 159 15.33 19.68 -27.18
N GLY A 160 14.55 20.18 -26.21
CA GLY A 160 13.09 20.30 -26.34
C GLY A 160 12.30 19.11 -25.84
N THR A 161 12.92 18.01 -25.42
CA THR A 161 12.21 16.83 -24.86
C THR A 161 11.43 17.22 -23.61
N PRO A 162 10.09 17.00 -23.58
CA PRO A 162 9.28 17.34 -22.42
C PRO A 162 9.49 16.38 -21.27
N VAL A 163 9.38 16.90 -20.05
CA VAL A 163 9.48 16.14 -18.79
C VAL A 163 8.26 16.39 -17.93
N LEU A 164 7.62 15.33 -17.48
CA LEU A 164 6.62 15.34 -16.41
C LEU A 164 7.32 15.08 -15.07
N ARG A 165 7.47 16.09 -14.23
CA ARG A 165 7.92 15.93 -12.84
C ARG A 165 6.72 15.82 -11.94
N MET A 166 6.62 14.73 -11.19
CA MET A 166 5.66 14.50 -10.12
C MET A 166 6.43 14.38 -8.81
N PHE A 167 5.94 14.97 -7.73
CA PHE A 167 6.64 14.92 -6.45
C PHE A 167 5.68 15.07 -5.27
N GLN A 168 6.12 14.57 -4.10
CA GLN A 168 5.41 14.74 -2.84
C GLN A 168 6.40 14.72 -1.67
N TYR A 169 5.93 15.15 -0.50
CA TYR A 169 6.64 15.09 0.76
C TYR A 169 6.10 13.95 1.62
N GLU A 170 6.97 12.97 1.90
CA GLU A 170 6.65 11.85 2.78
C GLU A 170 6.90 12.26 4.24
N ARG A 171 5.83 12.24 5.05
CA ARG A 171 5.76 12.92 6.36
C ARG A 171 6.34 12.13 7.52
N VAL A 172 6.42 10.78 7.40
CA VAL A 172 6.95 9.90 8.47
C VAL A 172 8.48 9.92 8.49
N ARG A 173 9.10 9.94 7.30
CA ARG A 173 10.55 9.91 7.14
C ARG A 173 11.15 11.27 6.80
N HIS A 174 10.29 12.27 6.59
CA HIS A 174 10.69 13.63 6.17
C HIS A 174 11.46 13.63 4.84
N LEU A 175 10.97 12.86 3.87
CA LEU A 175 11.59 12.72 2.56
C LEU A 175 10.81 13.47 1.49
N PHE A 176 11.50 14.23 0.64
CA PHE A 176 10.97 14.54 -0.68
C PHE A 176 11.31 13.43 -1.64
N TYR A 177 10.35 13.00 -2.45
CA TYR A 177 10.61 12.17 -3.61
C TYR A 177 10.02 12.81 -4.86
N ARG A 178 10.71 12.63 -5.96
CA ARG A 178 10.28 13.07 -7.27
C ARG A 178 10.44 11.97 -8.29
N VAL A 179 9.46 11.88 -9.18
CA VAL A 179 9.39 10.97 -10.31
C VAL A 179 9.38 11.85 -11.56
N GLU A 180 10.42 11.76 -12.38
CA GLU A 180 10.62 12.58 -13.57
C GLU A 180 10.54 11.69 -14.81
N ALA A 181 9.38 11.69 -15.46
CA ALA A 181 9.13 10.87 -16.64
C ALA A 181 9.41 11.66 -17.91
N PHE A 182 10.10 11.04 -18.87
CA PHE A 182 10.37 11.63 -20.18
C PHE A 182 10.48 10.53 -21.26
N LEU A 183 10.12 10.92 -22.47
CA LEU A 183 10.07 10.02 -23.63
C LEU A 183 10.67 10.78 -24.82
N PRO A 184 11.99 10.63 -25.09
CA PRO A 184 12.64 11.32 -26.20
C PRO A 184 12.09 10.89 -27.57
N ASP A 185 12.32 11.72 -28.59
CA ASP A 185 12.00 11.36 -29.97
C ASP A 185 12.75 10.08 -30.38
N GLY A 186 12.06 9.18 -31.05
CA GLY A 186 12.61 7.88 -31.49
C GLY A 186 12.83 6.85 -30.38
N ALA A 187 12.65 7.20 -29.11
CA ALA A 187 12.78 6.24 -28.01
C ALA A 187 11.64 5.22 -28.02
N LYS A 188 12.00 3.94 -27.88
CA LYS A 188 11.07 2.81 -27.72
C LYS A 188 10.90 2.37 -26.27
N GLU A 189 11.38 3.18 -25.36
CA GLU A 189 11.24 3.02 -23.90
C GLU A 189 10.93 4.35 -23.22
N LEU A 190 10.12 4.29 -22.18
CA LEU A 190 9.86 5.39 -21.28
C LEU A 190 10.96 5.43 -20.22
N TYR A 191 11.59 6.57 -20.03
CA TYR A 191 12.54 6.82 -18.95
C TYR A 191 11.85 7.46 -17.76
N VAL A 192 12.16 6.97 -16.56
CA VAL A 192 11.65 7.49 -15.30
C VAL A 192 12.82 7.66 -14.35
N ARG A 193 13.24 8.90 -14.14
CA ARG A 193 14.23 9.22 -13.10
C ARG A 193 13.51 9.40 -11.79
N VAL A 194 14.03 8.74 -10.76
CA VAL A 194 13.60 8.95 -9.38
C VAL A 194 14.72 9.62 -8.61
N ARG A 195 14.34 10.57 -7.76
CA ARG A 195 15.24 11.16 -6.78
C ARG A 195 14.52 11.27 -5.44
N ILE A 196 15.23 10.88 -4.38
CA ILE A 196 14.77 11.02 -2.98
C ILE A 196 15.76 11.89 -2.24
N ASP A 197 15.24 12.87 -1.50
CA ASP A 197 16.02 13.84 -0.72
C ASP A 197 15.54 13.80 0.74
N ASN A 198 16.48 13.68 1.69
CA ASN A 198 16.18 13.83 3.11
C ASN A 198 16.10 15.34 3.42
N ALA A 199 14.89 15.80 3.76
CA ALA A 199 14.59 17.23 3.98
C ALA A 199 15.15 17.78 5.31
N THR A 200 15.72 16.93 6.16
CA THR A 200 16.21 17.27 7.50
C THR A 200 17.70 16.99 7.66
N LYS A 201 18.28 17.41 8.78
CA LYS A 201 19.68 17.11 9.15
C LYS A 201 19.84 15.80 9.91
N GLU A 202 18.72 15.14 10.24
CA GLU A 202 18.71 13.89 10.99
C GLU A 202 18.75 12.70 10.04
N ASP A 203 19.44 11.65 10.46
CA ASP A 203 19.44 10.38 9.73
C ASP A 203 18.04 9.76 9.75
N THR A 204 17.65 9.16 8.63
CA THR A 204 16.34 8.51 8.50
C THR A 204 16.47 7.18 7.76
N ALA A 205 15.36 6.48 7.62
CA ALA A 205 15.26 5.27 6.82
C ALA A 205 14.65 5.60 5.45
N VAL A 206 15.19 5.03 4.37
CA VAL A 206 14.63 5.15 3.04
C VAL A 206 14.08 3.80 2.57
N TYR A 207 12.97 3.88 1.86
CA TYR A 207 12.30 2.75 1.21
C TYR A 207 11.84 3.20 -0.17
N TRP A 208 12.05 2.33 -1.17
CA TRP A 208 11.50 2.53 -2.51
C TRP A 208 11.26 1.21 -3.22
N TRP A 209 10.08 1.10 -3.83
CA TRP A 209 9.71 0.04 -4.77
C TRP A 209 8.76 0.61 -5.84
N SER A 210 9.06 0.37 -7.11
CA SER A 210 8.14 0.59 -8.23
C SER A 210 7.45 -0.73 -8.58
N ASN A 211 6.12 -0.76 -8.49
CA ASN A 211 5.31 -1.96 -8.69
C ASN A 211 4.56 -1.89 -10.01
N MET A 212 4.93 -2.74 -10.95
CA MET A 212 4.30 -2.85 -12.27
C MET A 212 3.30 -4.00 -12.28
N ALA A 213 2.05 -3.73 -12.61
CA ALA A 213 1.06 -4.76 -12.94
C ALA A 213 1.20 -5.14 -14.41
N VAL A 214 1.29 -6.44 -14.71
CA VAL A 214 1.34 -7.01 -16.05
C VAL A 214 0.27 -8.10 -16.17
N ASP A 215 -0.40 -8.21 -17.32
CA ASP A 215 -1.43 -9.23 -17.53
C ASP A 215 -0.87 -10.64 -17.29
N GLU A 216 -1.56 -11.40 -16.44
CA GLU A 216 -1.24 -12.80 -16.20
C GLU A 216 -1.88 -13.67 -17.29
N ARG A 217 -1.06 -14.41 -18.03
CA ARG A 217 -1.47 -15.30 -19.11
C ARG A 217 -0.65 -16.57 -19.15
N GLU A 218 -1.20 -17.66 -19.66
CA GLU A 218 -0.53 -18.96 -19.79
C GLU A 218 0.74 -18.92 -20.65
N ASP A 219 0.81 -17.99 -21.60
CA ASP A 219 1.95 -17.84 -22.51
C ASP A 219 3.07 -16.96 -21.94
N VAL A 220 2.84 -16.27 -20.82
CA VAL A 220 3.83 -15.38 -20.21
C VAL A 220 4.80 -16.19 -19.36
N ARG A 221 6.07 -15.84 -19.46
CA ARG A 221 7.14 -16.29 -18.60
C ARG A 221 7.87 -15.11 -17.95
N VAL A 222 7.97 -15.10 -16.63
CA VAL A 222 8.72 -14.05 -15.94
C VAL A 222 10.19 -14.40 -15.90
N VAL A 223 11.05 -13.49 -16.37
CA VAL A 223 12.49 -13.68 -16.46
C VAL A 223 13.24 -12.57 -15.73
N ALA A 224 14.14 -12.96 -14.83
CA ALA A 224 15.09 -12.08 -14.13
C ALA A 224 16.47 -12.74 -14.07
N PRO A 225 17.58 -11.98 -14.06
CA PRO A 225 18.94 -12.55 -14.15
C PRO A 225 19.42 -13.04 -12.76
N ALA A 226 18.75 -14.04 -12.22
CA ALA A 226 19.02 -14.64 -10.91
C ALA A 226 18.88 -16.15 -10.94
N GLN A 227 19.64 -16.84 -10.08
CA GLN A 227 19.60 -18.30 -9.88
C GLN A 227 18.88 -18.66 -8.58
N LYS A 228 18.64 -17.68 -7.71
CA LYS A 228 17.96 -17.82 -6.43
C LYS A 228 17.00 -16.64 -6.22
N ALA A 229 16.02 -16.85 -5.36
CA ALA A 229 15.13 -15.80 -4.89
C ALA A 229 14.87 -15.98 -3.38
N PHE A 230 14.66 -14.88 -2.67
CA PHE A 230 14.07 -14.92 -1.35
C PHE A 230 12.56 -15.09 -1.55
N ARG A 231 12.02 -16.15 -0.97
CA ARG A 231 10.58 -16.43 -0.98
C ARG A 231 9.98 -16.02 0.34
N TYR A 232 8.91 -15.27 0.29
CA TYR A 232 8.06 -14.96 1.44
C TYR A 232 6.61 -15.30 1.11
N GLY A 233 5.85 -15.76 2.09
CA GLY A 233 4.44 -16.10 1.93
C GLY A 233 3.71 -16.08 3.27
N TYR A 234 2.39 -16.08 3.24
CA TYR A 234 1.53 -15.98 4.43
C TYR A 234 1.83 -17.12 5.42
N GLY A 235 2.15 -16.73 6.66
CA GLY A 235 2.47 -17.68 7.74
C GLY A 235 3.81 -18.41 7.60
N GLY A 236 4.62 -18.08 6.58
CA GLY A 236 5.89 -18.73 6.30
C GLY A 236 7.12 -17.99 6.82
N LYS A 237 8.28 -18.68 6.75
CA LYS A 237 9.60 -18.08 6.94
C LYS A 237 10.09 -17.46 5.64
N LEU A 238 10.87 -16.38 5.74
CA LEU A 238 11.68 -15.91 4.64
C LEU A 238 12.81 -16.91 4.40
N ALA A 239 12.85 -17.51 3.23
CA ALA A 239 13.85 -18.50 2.85
C ALA A 239 14.34 -18.25 1.42
N LYS A 240 15.58 -18.67 1.11
CA LYS A 240 16.08 -18.72 -0.28
C LYS A 240 15.64 -20.01 -0.97
N VAL A 241 15.19 -19.86 -2.20
CA VAL A 241 14.74 -20.95 -3.09
C VAL A 241 15.47 -20.87 -4.43
N GLY A 242 15.50 -21.97 -5.17
CA GLY A 242 16.01 -22.01 -6.54
C GLY A 242 15.10 -21.29 -7.53
N VAL A 243 15.68 -20.85 -8.64
CA VAL A 243 14.98 -20.25 -9.79
C VAL A 243 15.41 -20.99 -11.05
N PRO A 244 14.50 -21.41 -11.93
CA PRO A 244 13.06 -21.20 -11.91
C PRO A 244 12.27 -22.22 -11.06
N TYR A 245 12.91 -23.32 -10.64
CA TYR A 245 12.23 -24.40 -9.95
C TYR A 245 12.41 -24.32 -8.44
N MET A 246 11.27 -24.34 -7.75
CA MET A 246 11.18 -24.39 -6.29
C MET A 246 10.51 -25.71 -5.88
N THR A 247 11.24 -26.57 -5.15
CA THR A 247 10.70 -27.79 -4.57
C THR A 247 9.96 -27.47 -3.26
N VAL A 248 8.75 -27.97 -3.12
CA VAL A 248 7.93 -27.82 -1.92
C VAL A 248 7.49 -29.19 -1.41
N GLU A 249 7.70 -29.44 -0.11
CA GLU A 249 7.32 -30.69 0.57
C GLU A 249 5.81 -30.72 0.83
N ALA A 250 5.21 -31.92 0.75
CA ALA A 250 3.77 -32.12 0.87
C ALA A 250 3.20 -31.70 2.24
N ASP A 251 4.00 -31.77 3.30
CA ASP A 251 3.65 -31.34 4.66
C ASP A 251 3.53 -29.83 4.82
N LYS A 252 4.13 -29.07 3.90
CA LYS A 252 4.06 -27.60 3.82
C LYS A 252 2.93 -27.11 2.91
N LEU A 253 2.16 -28.03 2.34
CA LEU A 253 1.06 -27.77 1.43
C LEU A 253 -0.28 -28.16 2.05
N GLN A 254 -1.38 -27.60 1.54
CA GLN A 254 -2.74 -27.89 2.02
C GLN A 254 -3.66 -28.34 0.88
N GLY A 255 -4.77 -28.96 1.23
CA GLY A 255 -5.83 -29.31 0.29
C GLY A 255 -5.38 -30.25 -0.84
N GLN A 256 -5.85 -29.98 -2.05
CA GLN A 256 -5.56 -30.79 -3.25
C GLN A 256 -4.08 -30.76 -3.64
N VAL A 257 -3.38 -29.65 -3.39
CA VAL A 257 -1.95 -29.49 -3.72
C VAL A 257 -1.09 -30.39 -2.83
N ALA A 258 -1.39 -30.47 -1.53
CA ALA A 258 -0.73 -31.40 -0.62
C ALA A 258 -0.95 -32.87 -1.04
N ARG A 259 -2.15 -33.19 -1.50
CA ARG A 259 -2.49 -34.51 -2.01
C ARG A 259 -1.68 -34.85 -3.26
N LEU A 260 -1.63 -33.93 -4.23
CA LEU A 260 -0.83 -34.09 -5.45
C LEU A 260 0.66 -34.27 -5.13
N ALA A 261 1.21 -33.49 -4.20
CA ALA A 261 2.60 -33.64 -3.78
C ALA A 261 2.86 -35.02 -3.14
N ARG A 262 1.95 -35.53 -2.30
CA ARG A 262 2.06 -36.88 -1.71
C ARG A 262 2.01 -37.99 -2.79
N GLU A 263 1.14 -37.84 -3.79
CA GLU A 263 1.03 -38.74 -4.94
C GLU A 263 2.29 -38.72 -5.80
N ASN A 264 3.04 -37.58 -5.82
CA ASN A 264 4.30 -37.40 -6.53
C ASN A 264 5.56 -37.67 -5.68
N GLY A 265 5.47 -38.50 -4.67
CA GLY A 265 6.63 -38.91 -3.87
C GLY A 265 6.97 -37.97 -2.71
N GLY A 266 6.03 -37.14 -2.28
CA GLY A 266 6.16 -36.25 -1.11
C GLY A 266 6.64 -34.85 -1.39
N THR A 267 6.91 -34.50 -2.66
CA THR A 267 7.33 -33.15 -3.08
C THR A 267 6.61 -32.71 -4.35
N LEU A 268 6.61 -31.41 -4.59
CA LEU A 268 6.13 -30.79 -5.82
C LEU A 268 7.13 -29.71 -6.28
N ASP A 269 7.57 -29.78 -7.54
CA ASP A 269 8.39 -28.74 -8.13
C ASP A 269 7.50 -27.71 -8.84
N TRP A 270 7.63 -26.46 -8.44
CA TRP A 270 6.95 -25.34 -9.07
C TRP A 270 7.90 -24.51 -9.92
N ASP A 271 7.54 -24.28 -11.18
CA ASP A 271 8.20 -23.31 -12.03
C ASP A 271 7.66 -21.91 -11.70
N ILE A 272 8.39 -21.17 -10.85
CA ILE A 272 7.99 -19.83 -10.39
C ILE A 272 7.96 -18.80 -11.54
N SER A 273 8.61 -19.09 -12.65
CA SER A 273 8.57 -18.23 -13.85
C SER A 273 7.25 -18.38 -14.63
N ARG A 274 6.46 -19.43 -14.37
CA ARG A 274 5.17 -19.73 -14.97
C ARG A 274 4.05 -19.51 -13.96
N THR A 275 3.63 -18.28 -13.76
CA THR A 275 2.81 -17.85 -12.62
C THR A 275 1.46 -18.55 -12.51
N MET A 276 0.83 -18.89 -13.64
CA MET A 276 -0.46 -19.62 -13.67
C MET A 276 -0.37 -21.09 -13.21
N THR A 277 0.82 -21.58 -12.88
CA THR A 277 1.00 -22.92 -12.26
C THR A 277 1.04 -22.83 -10.74
N LEU A 278 1.15 -21.64 -10.16
CA LEU A 278 1.29 -21.43 -8.73
C LEU A 278 -0.09 -21.41 -8.06
N PRO A 279 -0.35 -22.25 -7.05
CA PRO A 279 -1.68 -22.40 -6.48
C PRO A 279 -2.07 -21.31 -5.46
N GLN A 280 -1.09 -20.59 -4.91
CA GLN A 280 -1.30 -19.63 -3.82
C GLN A 280 -0.52 -18.34 -4.04
N ALA A 281 -0.85 -17.29 -3.27
CA ALA A 281 -0.12 -16.03 -3.31
C ALA A 281 1.28 -16.17 -2.74
N LEU A 282 2.28 -15.66 -3.46
CA LEU A 282 3.68 -15.75 -3.11
C LEU A 282 4.49 -14.53 -3.59
N ASP A 283 5.48 -14.17 -2.80
CA ASP A 283 6.52 -13.21 -3.12
C ASP A 283 7.83 -13.91 -3.44
N PHE A 284 8.46 -13.51 -4.55
CA PHE A 284 9.80 -13.95 -4.94
C PHE A 284 10.69 -12.74 -5.21
N PHE A 285 11.64 -12.47 -4.31
CA PHE A 285 12.62 -11.41 -4.48
C PHE A 285 13.88 -12.02 -5.10
N PHE A 286 14.12 -11.75 -6.37
CA PHE A 286 15.24 -12.30 -7.13
C PHE A 286 16.57 -11.79 -6.62
N ASP A 287 17.49 -12.71 -6.29
CA ASP A 287 18.84 -12.41 -5.82
C ASP A 287 19.74 -12.11 -7.02
N VAL A 288 19.58 -10.93 -7.60
CA VAL A 288 20.34 -10.50 -8.79
C VAL A 288 21.79 -10.19 -8.40
N PRO A 289 22.80 -10.85 -9.01
CA PRO A 289 24.22 -10.60 -8.71
C PRO A 289 24.63 -9.14 -8.95
N LYS A 290 25.55 -8.60 -8.15
CA LYS A 290 25.93 -7.18 -8.17
C LYS A 290 26.55 -6.71 -9.50
N ASP A 291 27.24 -7.59 -10.19
CA ASP A 291 27.91 -7.37 -11.47
C ASP A 291 27.02 -7.59 -12.69
N VAL A 292 25.77 -8.02 -12.47
CA VAL A 292 24.80 -8.26 -13.54
C VAL A 292 23.84 -7.08 -13.65
N ARG A 293 23.52 -6.69 -14.88
CA ARG A 293 22.49 -5.67 -15.17
C ARG A 293 21.14 -6.08 -14.59
N PRO A 294 20.53 -5.27 -13.72
CA PRO A 294 19.23 -5.61 -13.13
C PRO A 294 18.10 -5.40 -14.15
N PHE A 295 17.31 -6.43 -14.40
CA PHE A 295 16.06 -6.34 -15.16
C PHE A 295 15.02 -7.34 -14.64
N ILE A 296 13.77 -7.12 -15.00
CA ILE A 296 12.68 -8.09 -14.90
C ILE A 296 11.80 -7.95 -16.13
N ALA A 297 11.45 -9.06 -16.75
CA ALA A 297 10.69 -9.09 -18.00
C ALA A 297 9.63 -10.17 -17.98
N ALA A 298 8.58 -9.97 -18.78
CA ALA A 298 7.45 -10.90 -18.94
C ALA A 298 7.18 -11.19 -20.42
N PRO A 299 8.11 -11.83 -21.16
CA PRO A 299 7.90 -12.20 -22.55
C PRO A 299 6.83 -13.31 -22.70
N GLY A 300 5.94 -13.14 -23.68
CA GLY A 300 5.02 -14.18 -24.15
C GLY A 300 5.70 -15.22 -25.06
N ARG A 301 4.91 -16.14 -25.64
CA ARG A 301 5.41 -17.16 -26.57
C ARG A 301 6.08 -16.59 -27.81
N ASP A 302 5.69 -15.39 -28.22
CA ASP A 302 6.27 -14.67 -29.36
C ASP A 302 7.59 -13.93 -29.01
N GLY A 303 8.06 -14.07 -27.78
CA GLY A 303 9.23 -13.37 -27.26
C GLY A 303 9.04 -11.90 -26.94
N TYR A 304 7.83 -11.37 -27.19
CA TYR A 304 7.47 -9.98 -26.92
C TYR A 304 6.82 -9.84 -25.54
N GLY A 305 7.20 -8.79 -24.80
CA GLY A 305 6.55 -8.49 -23.52
C GLY A 305 7.12 -7.27 -22.83
N MET A 306 6.53 -6.95 -21.69
CA MET A 306 7.00 -5.88 -20.83
C MET A 306 8.37 -6.21 -20.24
N CYS A 307 9.27 -5.22 -20.22
CA CYS A 307 10.56 -5.29 -19.55
C CYS A 307 10.86 -3.99 -18.82
N GLN A 308 11.26 -4.10 -17.55
CA GLN A 308 11.83 -3.02 -16.76
C GLN A 308 13.31 -3.30 -16.51
N THR A 309 14.13 -2.27 -16.67
CA THR A 309 15.55 -2.26 -16.27
C THR A 309 15.89 -0.92 -15.64
N SER A 310 17.06 -0.80 -15.01
CA SER A 310 17.47 0.43 -14.32
C SER A 310 18.98 0.58 -14.28
N THR A 311 19.45 1.77 -13.87
CA THR A 311 20.81 1.98 -13.41
C THR A 311 21.12 1.12 -12.18
N GLY A 312 22.39 0.99 -11.82
CA GLY A 312 22.89 0.02 -10.84
C GLY A 312 22.39 0.21 -9.41
N GLU A 313 21.92 1.40 -9.05
CA GLU A 313 21.42 1.72 -7.70
C GLU A 313 20.13 0.96 -7.34
N LEU A 314 19.27 0.71 -8.31
CA LEU A 314 17.99 0.01 -8.10
C LEU A 314 18.16 -1.50 -8.33
N ARG A 315 18.60 -2.22 -7.30
CA ARG A 315 19.01 -3.62 -7.40
C ARG A 315 17.88 -4.63 -7.24
N GLY A 316 16.91 -4.38 -6.36
CA GLY A 316 15.84 -5.32 -6.05
C GLY A 316 14.96 -5.62 -7.26
N ARG A 317 14.62 -6.89 -7.43
CA ARG A 317 13.64 -7.37 -8.41
C ARG A 317 12.72 -8.37 -7.74
N LYS A 318 11.42 -8.21 -7.93
CA LYS A 318 10.41 -9.05 -7.27
C LYS A 318 9.33 -9.45 -8.25
N LEU A 319 8.86 -10.68 -8.09
CA LEU A 319 7.61 -11.18 -8.64
C LEU A 319 6.63 -11.41 -7.49
N PHE A 320 5.43 -10.84 -7.61
CA PHE A 320 4.27 -11.21 -6.79
C PHE A 320 3.21 -11.87 -7.65
N VAL A 321 2.64 -12.94 -7.14
CA VAL A 321 1.53 -13.69 -7.77
C VAL A 321 0.37 -13.81 -6.80
N TRP A 322 -0.87 -13.69 -7.29
CA TRP A 322 -2.09 -13.96 -6.51
C TRP A 322 -2.35 -15.46 -6.34
N GLY A 323 -1.80 -16.28 -7.25
CA GLY A 323 -2.05 -17.70 -7.33
C GLY A 323 -3.38 -18.06 -7.96
N MET A 324 -3.47 -19.31 -8.42
CA MET A 324 -4.61 -19.84 -9.18
C MET A 324 -5.67 -20.52 -8.30
N GLY A 325 -5.49 -20.50 -6.97
CA GLY A 325 -6.51 -20.93 -6.01
C GLY A 325 -7.76 -20.06 -5.99
N GLU A 326 -8.82 -20.52 -5.35
CA GLU A 326 -10.11 -19.80 -5.31
C GLU A 326 -9.97 -18.40 -4.70
N GLY A 327 -9.21 -18.26 -3.60
CA GLY A 327 -8.97 -16.98 -2.94
C GLY A 327 -8.18 -15.99 -3.81
N GLY A 328 -7.11 -16.44 -4.45
CA GLY A 328 -6.31 -15.58 -5.37
C GLY A 328 -7.13 -15.07 -6.55
N ARG A 329 -7.95 -15.94 -7.17
CA ARG A 329 -8.88 -15.54 -8.24
C ARG A 329 -9.98 -14.60 -7.74
N HIS A 330 -10.48 -14.84 -6.54
CA HIS A 330 -11.48 -13.96 -5.92
C HIS A 330 -10.88 -12.57 -5.66
N TRP A 331 -9.64 -12.49 -5.14
CA TRP A 331 -8.94 -11.22 -4.95
C TRP A 331 -8.80 -10.43 -6.25
N GLN A 332 -8.37 -11.05 -7.34
CA GLN A 332 -8.21 -10.38 -8.63
C GLN A 332 -9.55 -9.83 -9.15
N THR A 333 -10.64 -10.60 -9.02
CA THR A 333 -12.00 -10.13 -9.34
C THR A 333 -12.44 -9.00 -8.41
N PHE A 334 -12.11 -9.09 -7.13
CA PHE A 334 -12.47 -8.10 -6.12
C PHE A 334 -11.75 -6.75 -6.35
N LEU A 335 -10.50 -6.78 -6.81
CA LEU A 335 -9.69 -5.60 -7.12
C LEU A 335 -10.13 -4.89 -8.41
N ALA A 336 -10.78 -5.59 -9.31
CA ALA A 336 -11.17 -5.06 -10.62
C ALA A 336 -12.56 -5.54 -11.03
N LYS A 337 -12.60 -6.60 -11.83
CA LYS A 337 -13.78 -7.35 -12.29
C LYS A 337 -13.35 -8.73 -12.77
N GLU A 338 -14.32 -9.59 -13.01
CA GLU A 338 -14.10 -10.91 -13.61
C GLU A 338 -13.30 -10.82 -14.92
N GLY A 339 -12.33 -11.72 -15.09
CA GLY A 339 -11.45 -11.79 -16.25
C GLY A 339 -10.22 -10.86 -16.21
N CYS A 340 -10.09 -10.02 -15.20
CA CYS A 340 -8.87 -9.23 -14.96
C CYS A 340 -7.90 -10.03 -14.09
N GLN A 341 -6.83 -10.56 -14.69
CA GLN A 341 -5.78 -11.29 -14.00
C GLN A 341 -4.44 -10.61 -14.26
N TYR A 342 -3.64 -10.42 -13.22
CA TYR A 342 -2.35 -9.77 -13.32
C TYR A 342 -1.37 -10.30 -12.29
N ILE A 343 -0.10 -10.11 -12.58
CA ILE A 343 1.04 -10.31 -11.69
C ILE A 343 1.74 -8.98 -11.48
N GLU A 344 2.52 -8.87 -10.43
CA GLU A 344 3.34 -7.68 -10.19
C GLU A 344 4.82 -7.98 -10.40
N LEU A 345 5.42 -7.24 -11.34
CA LEU A 345 6.86 -7.15 -11.50
C LEU A 345 7.33 -5.90 -10.78
N GLN A 346 8.28 -6.03 -9.86
CA GLN A 346 8.64 -4.91 -9.00
C GLN A 346 10.13 -4.68 -8.97
N SER A 347 10.54 -3.41 -8.74
CA SER A 347 11.93 -3.01 -8.64
C SER A 347 12.15 -2.10 -7.42
N GLY A 348 13.22 -2.35 -6.66
CA GLY A 348 13.43 -1.65 -5.41
C GLY A 348 14.90 -1.36 -5.09
N LEU A 349 15.13 -0.49 -4.12
CA LEU A 349 16.47 -0.15 -3.63
C LEU A 349 17.12 -1.32 -2.87
N ALA A 350 16.34 -1.98 -2.01
CA ALA A 350 16.78 -3.10 -1.20
C ALA A 350 16.59 -4.46 -1.92
N HIS A 351 17.13 -5.54 -1.36
CA HIS A 351 16.96 -6.90 -1.90
C HIS A 351 15.53 -7.39 -1.73
N THR A 352 14.88 -7.02 -0.61
CA THR A 352 13.50 -7.39 -0.31
C THR A 352 12.68 -6.17 0.12
N GLN A 353 11.35 -6.29 0.10
CA GLN A 353 10.44 -5.29 0.65
C GLN A 353 10.40 -5.28 2.19
N LEU A 354 11.13 -6.19 2.84
CA LEU A 354 11.18 -6.28 4.30
C LEU A 354 12.27 -5.38 4.91
N GLU A 355 12.90 -4.55 4.08
CA GLU A 355 14.07 -3.73 4.41
C GLU A 355 13.84 -2.25 4.17
N HIS A 356 14.30 -1.44 5.11
CA HIS A 356 14.65 -0.05 4.87
C HIS A 356 16.16 0.08 4.79
N LEU A 357 16.66 1.08 4.06
CA LEU A 357 18.08 1.39 4.02
C LEU A 357 18.37 2.69 4.79
N PRO A 358 19.58 2.85 5.38
CA PRO A 358 19.95 4.11 6.02
C PRO A 358 20.06 5.25 5.03
N MET A 359 19.56 6.41 5.41
CA MET A 359 19.69 7.66 4.64
C MET A 359 20.15 8.79 5.55
N PRO A 360 21.41 9.26 5.41
CA PRO A 360 21.96 10.33 6.23
C PRO A 360 21.17 11.64 6.07
N GLY A 361 21.27 12.50 7.10
CA GLY A 361 20.68 13.84 7.08
C GLY A 361 21.17 14.66 5.89
N GLY A 362 20.27 15.30 5.15
CA GLY A 362 20.56 16.10 3.96
C GLY A 362 21.05 15.30 2.74
N ALA A 363 21.07 13.97 2.81
CA ALA A 363 21.50 13.14 1.69
C ALA A 363 20.45 13.12 0.56
N SER A 364 20.95 12.89 -0.67
CA SER A 364 20.12 12.66 -1.86
C SER A 364 20.58 11.38 -2.56
N ILE A 365 19.62 10.60 -3.03
CA ILE A 365 19.87 9.43 -3.89
C ILE A 365 19.04 9.56 -5.17
N SER A 366 19.55 9.08 -6.31
CA SER A 366 18.77 9.05 -7.56
C SER A 366 19.23 7.91 -8.47
N TRP A 367 18.31 7.46 -9.32
CA TRP A 367 18.54 6.42 -10.32
C TRP A 367 17.62 6.66 -11.52
N LEU A 368 17.83 5.92 -12.60
CA LEU A 368 16.98 5.90 -13.77
C LEU A 368 16.39 4.50 -13.96
N GLU A 369 15.09 4.45 -14.17
CA GLU A 369 14.32 3.29 -14.60
C GLU A 369 13.92 3.43 -16.06
N SER A 370 13.89 2.32 -16.81
CA SER A 370 13.40 2.25 -18.17
C SER A 370 12.31 1.20 -18.29
N TYR A 371 11.20 1.60 -18.88
CA TYR A 371 9.99 0.79 -19.10
C TYR A 371 9.68 0.71 -20.59
N GLY A 372 9.54 -0.48 -21.12
CA GLY A 372 9.21 -0.64 -22.53
C GLY A 372 9.15 -2.10 -22.96
N PRO A 373 8.86 -2.39 -24.24
CA PRO A 373 8.83 -3.74 -24.74
C PRO A 373 10.22 -4.36 -24.80
N VAL A 374 10.30 -5.66 -24.66
CA VAL A 374 11.44 -6.47 -25.10
C VAL A 374 10.96 -7.43 -26.18
N GLN A 375 11.74 -7.60 -27.25
CA GLN A 375 11.54 -8.61 -28.26
C GLN A 375 12.75 -9.53 -28.24
N ALA A 376 12.65 -10.62 -27.48
CA ALA A 376 13.66 -11.67 -27.40
C ALA A 376 13.42 -12.75 -28.45
N ASP A 377 14.43 -13.61 -28.68
CA ASP A 377 14.23 -14.84 -29.46
C ASP A 377 13.14 -15.69 -28.79
N ALA A 378 12.02 -15.90 -29.47
CA ALA A 378 10.83 -16.55 -28.94
C ALA A 378 11.09 -17.96 -28.41
N LYS A 379 11.90 -18.77 -29.11
CA LYS A 379 12.24 -20.14 -28.68
C LYS A 379 13.15 -20.14 -27.47
N LYS A 380 14.17 -19.30 -27.49
CA LYS A 380 15.16 -19.22 -26.40
C LYS A 380 14.55 -18.61 -25.13
N ALA A 381 13.71 -17.59 -25.24
CA ALA A 381 13.05 -16.99 -24.07
C ALA A 381 12.10 -17.98 -23.37
N GLN A 382 11.61 -18.97 -24.09
CA GLN A 382 10.73 -20.04 -23.56
C GLN A 382 11.47 -21.36 -23.31
N ASP A 383 12.80 -21.40 -23.49
CA ASP A 383 13.62 -22.60 -23.31
C ASP A 383 13.52 -23.14 -21.87
N PRO A 384 13.37 -24.47 -21.67
CA PRO A 384 13.42 -25.08 -20.35
C PRO A 384 14.70 -24.76 -19.56
N ASP A 385 15.85 -24.62 -20.24
CA ASP A 385 17.08 -24.15 -19.63
C ASP A 385 16.96 -22.67 -19.27
N TRP A 386 16.97 -22.40 -17.96
CA TRP A 386 16.83 -21.05 -17.40
C TRP A 386 17.92 -20.09 -17.88
N ASN A 387 19.17 -20.57 -17.97
CA ASN A 387 20.28 -19.73 -18.41
C ASN A 387 20.11 -19.29 -19.86
N THR A 388 19.63 -20.17 -20.72
CA THR A 388 19.29 -19.85 -22.10
C THR A 388 18.19 -18.80 -22.18
N ALA A 389 17.13 -18.92 -21.37
CA ALA A 389 16.05 -17.95 -21.32
C ALA A 389 16.51 -16.57 -20.81
N VAL A 390 17.28 -16.53 -19.73
CA VAL A 390 17.86 -15.28 -19.20
C VAL A 390 18.78 -14.62 -20.22
N ALA A 391 19.67 -15.39 -20.86
CA ALA A 391 20.60 -14.88 -21.87
C ALA A 391 19.88 -14.30 -23.09
N ALA A 392 18.81 -14.94 -23.55
CA ALA A 392 18.03 -14.45 -24.68
C ALA A 392 17.36 -13.08 -24.39
N VAL A 393 16.80 -12.92 -23.19
CA VAL A 393 16.18 -11.64 -22.78
C VAL A 393 17.27 -10.58 -22.56
N ALA A 394 18.37 -10.92 -21.89
CA ALA A 394 19.49 -10.01 -21.65
C ALA A 394 20.10 -9.50 -22.97
N GLN A 395 20.34 -10.39 -23.93
CA GLN A 395 20.88 -10.05 -25.26
C GLN A 395 19.94 -9.12 -26.02
N ALA A 396 18.63 -9.40 -26.01
CA ALA A 396 17.64 -8.56 -26.66
C ALA A 396 17.57 -7.17 -25.99
N LEU A 397 17.61 -7.14 -24.65
CA LEU A 397 17.62 -5.91 -23.87
C LEU A 397 18.86 -5.06 -24.18
N ASP A 398 20.04 -5.65 -24.23
CA ASP A 398 21.30 -4.93 -24.51
C ASP A 398 21.31 -4.37 -25.94
N ALA A 399 20.75 -5.10 -26.90
CA ALA A 399 20.63 -4.63 -28.27
C ALA A 399 19.60 -3.48 -28.43
N GLN A 400 18.48 -3.54 -27.72
CA GLN A 400 17.41 -2.57 -27.82
C GLN A 400 17.62 -1.35 -26.91
N ARG A 401 18.21 -1.54 -25.75
CA ARG A 401 18.41 -0.54 -24.67
C ARG A 401 19.77 -0.74 -24.00
N PRO A 402 20.89 -0.32 -24.59
CA PRO A 402 22.21 -0.50 -23.99
C PRO A 402 22.29 0.10 -22.60
N ALA A 403 22.96 -0.60 -21.65
CA ALA A 403 23.11 -0.12 -20.27
C ALA A 403 23.74 1.29 -20.22
N LYS A 404 24.76 1.53 -21.08
CA LYS A 404 25.39 2.85 -21.17
C LYS A 404 24.40 3.97 -21.53
N ALA A 405 23.39 3.71 -22.34
CA ALA A 405 22.38 4.71 -22.68
C ALA A 405 21.55 5.14 -21.46
N LEU A 406 21.26 4.21 -20.53
CA LEU A 406 20.59 4.54 -19.27
C LEU A 406 21.46 5.44 -18.38
N GLU A 407 22.74 5.10 -18.25
CA GLU A 407 23.68 5.90 -17.47
C GLU A 407 23.86 7.31 -18.07
N ASP A 408 23.96 7.42 -19.40
CA ASP A 408 24.07 8.69 -20.10
C ASP A 408 22.79 9.55 -19.89
N TRP A 409 21.59 8.95 -19.99
CA TRP A 409 20.33 9.64 -19.71
C TRP A 409 20.19 10.03 -18.23
N HIS A 410 20.64 9.18 -17.29
CA HIS A 410 20.64 9.51 -15.87
C HIS A 410 21.56 10.72 -15.59
N ALA A 411 22.78 10.68 -16.10
CA ALA A 411 23.74 11.78 -15.95
C ALA A 411 23.21 13.10 -16.57
N ARG A 412 22.62 13.03 -17.76
CA ARG A 412 22.00 14.16 -18.43
C ARG A 412 20.82 14.72 -17.61
N ALA A 413 19.91 13.85 -17.16
CA ALA A 413 18.76 14.26 -16.36
C ALA A 413 19.20 14.92 -15.05
N LYS A 414 20.24 14.39 -14.39
CA LYS A 414 20.85 15.03 -13.22
C LYS A 414 21.39 16.41 -13.53
N ALA A 415 22.13 16.57 -14.62
CA ALA A 415 22.75 17.83 -15.00
C ALA A 415 21.72 18.90 -15.42
N GLU A 416 20.66 18.49 -16.12
CA GLU A 416 19.72 19.45 -16.70
C GLU A 416 18.46 19.69 -15.85
N LEU A 417 18.05 18.78 -14.96
CA LEU A 417 16.80 18.88 -14.19
C LEU A 417 17.00 19.23 -12.73
N ASP A 418 18.17 18.92 -12.12
CA ASP A 418 18.44 19.27 -10.73
C ASP A 418 18.52 20.80 -10.56
N GLY A 419 17.91 21.30 -9.49
CA GLY A 419 17.83 22.74 -9.21
C GLY A 419 16.89 23.56 -10.10
N LYS A 420 16.30 22.95 -11.14
CA LYS A 420 15.28 23.62 -11.97
C LYS A 420 13.88 23.44 -11.40
N ASN A 421 13.10 24.50 -11.40
CA ASN A 421 11.66 24.47 -11.13
C ASN A 421 10.89 24.51 -12.44
N GLY A 422 9.88 23.63 -12.54
CA GLY A 422 8.98 23.58 -13.68
C GLY A 422 7.74 24.43 -13.49
N LYS A 423 6.93 24.53 -14.54
CA LYS A 423 5.61 25.16 -14.49
C LYS A 423 4.62 24.23 -13.78
N PRO A 424 3.98 24.64 -12.66
CA PRO A 424 2.97 23.85 -12.00
C PRO A 424 1.75 23.57 -12.90
N VAL A 425 1.31 22.32 -12.98
CA VAL A 425 0.16 21.88 -13.80
C VAL A 425 -0.88 21.09 -12.99
N HIS A 426 -0.48 20.53 -11.85
CA HIS A 426 -1.36 19.90 -10.88
C HIS A 426 -0.85 20.15 -9.46
N LYS A 427 -1.76 20.32 -8.50
CA LYS A 427 -1.40 20.63 -7.12
C LYS A 427 -1.55 19.41 -6.23
N GLY A 428 -0.47 19.04 -5.54
CA GLY A 428 -0.42 18.05 -4.48
C GLY A 428 -0.78 18.62 -3.10
N MET A 429 -0.68 17.76 -2.07
CA MET A 429 -0.91 18.12 -0.66
C MET A 429 0.18 19.06 -0.14
N GLY A 430 -0.21 19.99 0.73
CA GLY A 430 0.61 21.14 1.13
C GLY A 430 1.34 21.01 2.46
N TYR A 431 1.46 19.81 3.05
CA TYR A 431 2.13 19.67 4.35
C TYR A 431 3.59 20.15 4.38
N ALA A 432 4.33 20.01 3.27
CA ALA A 432 5.68 20.55 3.16
C ALA A 432 5.71 22.09 3.33
N ARG A 433 4.64 22.79 2.95
CA ARG A 433 4.53 24.25 3.18
C ARG A 433 4.39 24.57 4.66
N CYS A 434 3.67 23.72 5.42
CA CYS A 434 3.55 23.86 6.87
C CYS A 434 4.90 23.61 7.56
N GLU A 435 5.64 22.55 7.14
CA GLU A 435 6.99 22.27 7.63
C GLU A 435 7.94 23.44 7.37
N LYS A 436 7.94 23.97 6.14
CA LYS A 436 8.77 25.13 5.77
C LYS A 436 8.42 26.38 6.58
N ALA A 437 7.13 26.60 6.84
CA ALA A 437 6.68 27.73 7.67
C ALA A 437 7.13 27.59 9.13
N LEU A 438 7.11 26.37 9.70
CA LEU A 438 7.52 26.11 11.06
C LEU A 438 9.05 26.11 11.24
N LEU A 439 9.77 25.43 10.35
CA LEU A 439 11.19 25.12 10.50
C LEU A 439 12.12 26.11 9.77
N GLY A 440 11.59 26.95 8.89
CA GLY A 440 12.38 27.92 8.12
C GLY A 440 13.47 27.23 7.29
N ASP A 441 14.72 27.72 7.42
CA ASP A 441 15.87 27.20 6.66
C ASP A 441 16.38 25.84 7.13
N ALA A 442 15.91 25.34 8.27
CA ALA A 442 16.22 23.99 8.73
C ALA A 442 15.49 22.91 7.91
N PHE A 443 14.46 23.27 7.15
CA PHE A 443 13.73 22.38 6.25
C PHE A 443 14.15 22.63 4.80
N ASP A 444 14.88 21.67 4.23
CA ASP A 444 15.34 21.73 2.84
C ASP A 444 14.26 21.19 1.90
N THR A 445 13.84 22.04 0.95
CA THR A 445 12.87 21.63 -0.08
C THR A 445 13.52 20.89 -1.26
N ALA A 446 14.82 20.60 -1.18
CA ALA A 446 15.59 19.95 -2.23
C ALA A 446 15.53 20.71 -3.58
N GLY A 447 15.42 22.04 -3.51
CA GLY A 447 15.28 22.91 -4.68
C GLY A 447 13.91 22.86 -5.36
N LEU A 448 12.89 22.21 -4.75
CA LEU A 448 11.52 22.19 -5.27
C LEU A 448 10.76 23.45 -4.88
N SER A 449 10.05 24.07 -5.84
CA SER A 449 9.05 25.09 -5.54
C SER A 449 7.80 24.43 -4.95
N LEU A 450 7.39 24.93 -3.78
CA LEU A 450 6.17 24.46 -3.11
C LEU A 450 4.88 25.09 -3.70
N ASP A 451 4.97 25.88 -4.79
CA ASP A 451 3.81 26.48 -5.47
C ASP A 451 2.88 25.43 -6.10
N ALA A 452 3.43 24.24 -6.42
CA ALA A 452 2.67 23.09 -6.87
C ALA A 452 1.95 22.35 -5.72
N MET A 453 2.01 22.84 -4.48
CA MET A 453 1.33 22.27 -3.32
C MET A 453 0.25 23.23 -2.81
N ARG A 454 -0.94 22.71 -2.52
CA ARG A 454 -2.08 23.49 -1.99
C ARG A 454 -2.24 23.29 -0.50
N LEU A 455 -2.70 24.33 0.19
CA LEU A 455 -3.24 24.20 1.54
C LEU A 455 -4.74 23.84 1.43
N GLY A 456 -5.12 22.73 2.00
CA GLY A 456 -6.50 22.27 2.14
C GLY A 456 -7.02 22.45 3.57
N GLU A 457 -8.16 21.85 3.87
CA GLU A 457 -8.76 21.87 5.22
C GLU A 457 -7.86 21.22 6.28
N GLY A 458 -7.05 20.22 5.87
CA GLY A 458 -6.14 19.53 6.76
C GLY A 458 -4.90 20.33 7.11
N GLU A 459 -4.35 21.08 6.16
CA GLU A 459 -3.10 21.83 6.34
C GLU A 459 -3.32 23.22 6.96
N THR A 460 -4.45 23.86 6.71
CA THR A 460 -4.72 25.24 7.13
C THR A 460 -4.56 25.46 8.63
N PRO A 461 -5.08 24.63 9.55
CA PRO A 461 -4.89 24.83 10.98
C PRO A 461 -3.41 24.80 11.41
N TRP A 462 -2.61 23.92 10.80
CA TRP A 462 -1.19 23.80 11.08
C TRP A 462 -0.38 24.96 10.51
N MET A 463 -0.79 25.48 9.34
CA MET A 463 -0.20 26.70 8.79
C MET A 463 -0.44 27.87 9.74
N THR A 464 -1.64 28.03 10.28
CA THR A 464 -1.98 29.08 11.28
C THR A 464 -1.14 28.92 12.55
N LEU A 465 -0.96 27.68 13.05
CA LEU A 465 -0.06 27.44 14.19
C LEU A 465 1.37 27.85 13.87
N ALA A 466 1.89 27.50 12.68
CA ALA A 466 3.27 27.80 12.30
C ALA A 466 3.53 29.30 12.11
N THR A 467 2.56 30.07 11.60
CA THR A 467 2.73 31.48 11.23
C THR A 467 2.24 32.46 12.28
N GLU A 468 1.17 32.11 13.02
CA GLU A 468 0.52 33.00 13.98
C GLU A 468 0.69 32.52 15.45
N GLY A 469 1.23 31.32 15.62
CA GLY A 469 1.42 30.67 16.93
C GLY A 469 0.10 30.32 17.61
N MET A 470 -0.95 30.04 16.85
CA MET A 470 -2.28 29.69 17.36
C MET A 470 -2.88 28.54 16.55
N LEU A 471 -3.32 27.47 17.24
CA LEU A 471 -4.14 26.42 16.64
C LEU A 471 -5.62 26.78 16.75
N PRO A 472 -6.39 26.87 15.65
CA PRO A 472 -7.83 27.15 15.71
C PRO A 472 -8.59 26.08 16.50
N CYS A 473 -9.64 26.52 17.22
CA CYS A 473 -10.52 25.64 17.99
C CYS A 473 -11.78 25.32 17.17
N PRO A 474 -11.97 24.07 16.68
CA PRO A 474 -13.19 23.66 16.01
C PRO A 474 -14.31 23.37 17.01
N ASP A 475 -15.54 23.16 16.50
CA ASP A 475 -16.63 22.61 17.30
C ASP A 475 -16.25 21.20 17.83
N PRO A 476 -16.58 20.84 19.09
CA PRO A 476 -16.20 19.55 19.65
C PRO A 476 -16.80 18.33 18.93
N LEU A 477 -17.82 18.52 18.13
CA LEU A 477 -18.39 17.45 17.28
C LEU A 477 -17.87 17.48 15.83
N ASP A 478 -17.06 18.46 15.45
CA ASP A 478 -16.39 18.46 14.15
C ASP A 478 -15.33 17.37 14.07
N GLU A 479 -15.29 16.69 12.93
CA GLU A 479 -14.31 15.64 12.65
C GLU A 479 -12.91 16.23 12.49
N PRO A 480 -11.89 15.80 13.29
CA PRO A 480 -10.51 16.18 13.06
C PRO A 480 -10.06 15.87 11.63
N LYS A 481 -9.43 16.84 10.96
CA LYS A 481 -9.09 16.71 9.54
C LYS A 481 -7.68 16.17 9.32
N SER A 482 -6.79 16.38 10.29
CA SER A 482 -5.39 16.00 10.15
C SER A 482 -4.67 16.03 11.49
N TYR A 483 -3.47 15.47 11.46
CA TYR A 483 -2.56 15.39 12.59
C TYR A 483 -1.18 15.88 12.19
N GLN A 484 -0.40 16.32 13.16
CA GLN A 484 1.04 16.50 13.05
C GLN A 484 1.72 15.72 14.17
N THR A 485 2.93 15.28 13.88
CA THR A 485 3.79 14.59 14.82
C THR A 485 5.19 15.22 14.80
N GLY A 486 6.06 14.83 15.67
CA GLY A 486 7.41 15.37 15.70
C GLY A 486 7.60 16.46 16.75
N ALA A 487 8.85 16.57 17.23
CA ALA A 487 9.22 17.40 18.38
C ALA A 487 8.95 18.89 18.13
N ALA A 488 9.19 19.38 16.92
CA ALA A 488 9.00 20.79 16.59
C ALA A 488 7.52 21.20 16.64
N TRP A 489 6.62 20.38 16.12
CA TRP A 489 5.18 20.62 16.17
C TRP A 489 4.65 20.53 17.61
N ARG A 490 5.12 19.53 18.37
CA ARG A 490 4.74 19.37 19.79
C ARG A 490 5.17 20.59 20.60
N LYS A 491 6.40 21.09 20.37
CA LYS A 491 6.91 22.30 21.02
C LYS A 491 6.08 23.54 20.66
N ALA A 492 5.84 23.77 19.37
CA ALA A 492 5.07 24.93 18.92
C ALA A 492 3.64 24.95 19.51
N LEU A 493 2.97 23.80 19.52
CA LEU A 493 1.62 23.70 20.10
C LEU A 493 1.64 23.86 21.61
N TYR A 494 2.63 23.29 22.29
CA TYR A 494 2.79 23.45 23.75
C TYR A 494 3.03 24.91 24.15
N GLU A 495 3.90 25.63 23.44
CA GLU A 495 4.13 27.06 23.65
C GLU A 495 2.88 27.90 23.40
N SER A 496 2.08 27.52 22.39
CA SER A 496 0.79 28.17 22.10
C SER A 496 -0.22 27.98 23.24
N VAL A 497 -0.26 26.78 23.84
CA VAL A 497 -1.10 26.49 25.01
C VAL A 497 -0.62 27.29 26.22
N LEU A 498 0.67 27.29 26.52
CA LEU A 498 1.25 28.04 27.66
C LEU A 498 1.01 29.55 27.57
N SER A 499 1.03 30.11 26.36
CA SER A 499 0.75 31.53 26.14
C SER A 499 -0.73 31.89 26.22
N GLY A 500 -1.62 30.90 26.38
CA GLY A 500 -3.06 31.06 26.41
C GLY A 500 -3.73 31.24 25.03
N LYS A 501 -2.95 31.26 23.93
CA LYS A 501 -3.50 31.41 22.58
C LYS A 501 -4.32 30.21 22.14
N SER A 502 -3.95 29.01 22.60
CA SER A 502 -4.60 27.74 22.23
C SER A 502 -4.92 26.85 23.45
N ASP A 503 -5.22 27.42 24.64
CA ASP A 503 -5.65 26.63 25.80
C ASP A 503 -7.13 26.23 25.66
N HIS A 504 -7.41 25.26 24.77
CA HIS A 504 -8.72 24.73 24.49
C HIS A 504 -8.68 23.22 24.24
N TRP A 505 -9.83 22.56 24.23
CA TRP A 505 -9.98 21.11 24.15
C TRP A 505 -9.23 20.49 22.98
N TYR A 506 -9.24 21.12 21.80
CA TYR A 506 -8.62 20.55 20.57
C TYR A 506 -7.10 20.57 20.62
N ALA A 507 -6.49 21.63 21.19
CA ALA A 507 -5.06 21.69 21.34
C ALA A 507 -4.54 20.61 22.31
N HIS A 508 -5.23 20.40 23.45
CA HIS A 508 -4.90 19.31 24.35
C HIS A 508 -5.14 17.93 23.74
N TYR A 509 -6.19 17.75 22.95
CA TYR A 509 -6.41 16.53 22.18
C TYR A 509 -5.23 16.26 21.22
N GLN A 510 -4.79 17.26 20.44
CA GLN A 510 -3.66 17.12 19.51
C GLN A 510 -2.33 16.88 20.24
N LEU A 511 -2.08 17.52 21.39
CA LEU A 511 -0.91 17.21 22.23
C LEU A 511 -0.94 15.76 22.73
N GLY A 512 -2.12 15.25 23.06
CA GLY A 512 -2.31 13.84 23.41
C GLY A 512 -1.94 12.90 22.28
N VAL A 513 -2.38 13.18 21.04
CA VAL A 513 -2.03 12.39 19.86
C VAL A 513 -0.53 12.44 19.58
N MET A 514 0.11 13.62 19.70
CA MET A 514 1.56 13.75 19.54
C MET A 514 2.35 12.98 20.59
N ALA A 515 1.87 12.94 21.84
CA ALA A 515 2.50 12.18 22.92
C ALA A 515 2.34 10.66 22.69
N ASP A 516 1.14 10.22 22.27
CA ASP A 516 0.86 8.81 21.93
C ASP A 516 1.74 8.33 20.77
N ALA A 517 1.91 9.16 19.73
CA ALA A 517 2.74 8.86 18.57
C ALA A 517 4.22 8.60 18.91
N CYS A 518 4.76 9.22 19.97
CA CYS A 518 6.12 8.99 20.43
C CYS A 518 6.21 8.00 21.60
N GLY A 519 5.11 7.34 22.00
CA GLY A 519 5.05 6.33 23.04
C GLY A 519 5.00 6.88 24.46
N ASP A 520 4.80 8.20 24.65
CA ASP A 520 4.62 8.84 25.95
C ASP A 520 3.14 8.75 26.40
N PHE A 521 2.73 7.52 26.76
CA PHE A 521 1.33 7.20 27.03
C PHE A 521 0.75 7.89 28.27
N ASP A 522 1.58 8.24 29.27
CA ASP A 522 1.13 8.95 30.45
C ASP A 522 0.84 10.42 30.13
N ALA A 523 1.74 11.10 29.40
CA ALA A 523 1.48 12.46 28.91
C ALA A 523 0.29 12.50 27.94
N ALA A 524 0.13 11.47 27.10
CA ALA A 524 -1.03 11.35 26.21
C ALA A 524 -2.34 11.29 27.00
N ARG A 525 -2.42 10.41 28.01
CA ARG A 525 -3.58 10.29 28.91
C ARG A 525 -3.92 11.62 29.55
N GLY A 526 -2.93 12.27 30.22
CA GLY A 526 -3.15 13.56 30.89
C GLY A 526 -3.69 14.63 29.94
N SER A 527 -3.17 14.65 28.69
CA SER A 527 -3.64 15.58 27.65
C SER A 527 -5.07 15.29 27.23
N TYR A 528 -5.46 14.03 27.03
CA TYR A 528 -6.84 13.66 26.69
C TYR A 528 -7.83 13.95 27.84
N GLU A 529 -7.43 13.68 29.10
CA GLU A 529 -8.23 14.02 30.27
C GLU A 529 -8.42 15.54 30.40
N ARG A 530 -7.38 16.33 30.14
CA ARG A 530 -7.47 17.80 30.11
C ARG A 530 -8.39 18.27 28.99
N SER A 531 -8.32 17.67 27.79
CA SER A 531 -9.22 17.94 26.67
C SER A 531 -10.68 17.74 27.08
N LEU A 532 -11.00 16.62 27.73
CA LEU A 532 -12.35 16.30 28.20
C LEU A 532 -12.83 17.23 29.33
N ALA A 533 -11.92 17.68 30.21
CA ALA A 533 -12.22 18.62 31.28
C ALA A 533 -12.58 20.02 30.74
N LEU A 534 -11.95 20.43 29.63
CA LEU A 534 -12.28 21.69 28.97
C LEU A 534 -13.56 21.61 28.13
N CYS A 535 -13.74 20.53 27.41
CA CYS A 535 -14.96 20.25 26.64
C CYS A 535 -15.12 18.77 26.38
N ARG A 536 -16.28 18.20 26.71
CA ARG A 536 -16.56 16.78 26.43
C ARG A 536 -16.64 16.57 24.92
N ASN A 537 -15.85 15.61 24.41
CA ASN A 537 -15.76 15.35 22.98
C ASN A 537 -15.52 13.84 22.71
N PRO A 538 -15.98 13.29 21.57
CA PRO A 538 -15.87 11.88 21.26
C PRO A 538 -14.42 11.45 20.94
N TRP A 539 -13.58 12.39 20.51
CA TRP A 539 -12.23 12.13 20.01
C TRP A 539 -11.28 11.75 21.13
N ALA A 540 -11.26 12.54 22.21
CA ALA A 540 -10.45 12.25 23.40
C ALA A 540 -10.99 11.03 24.17
N LEU A 541 -12.31 10.80 24.22
CA LEU A 541 -12.91 9.56 24.76
C LEU A 541 -12.37 8.33 24.04
N ARG A 542 -12.37 8.36 22.69
CA ARG A 542 -11.85 7.28 21.88
C ARG A 542 -10.36 7.03 22.14
N CYS A 543 -9.56 8.08 22.24
CA CYS A 543 -8.13 7.91 22.48
C CYS A 543 -7.85 7.32 23.86
N LEU A 544 -8.59 7.70 24.89
CA LEU A 544 -8.52 7.06 26.22
C LEU A 544 -8.96 5.59 26.16
N ALA A 545 -9.97 5.25 25.37
CA ALA A 545 -10.38 3.86 25.17
C ALA A 545 -9.28 3.01 24.52
N MET A 546 -8.51 3.57 23.57
CA MET A 546 -7.33 2.88 23.00
C MET A 546 -6.26 2.62 24.06
N GLY A 547 -6.07 3.57 24.98
CA GLY A 547 -5.21 3.39 26.15
C GLY A 547 -5.69 2.26 27.08
N ASP A 548 -7.01 2.12 27.29
CA ASP A 548 -7.59 1.02 28.06
C ASP A 548 -7.34 -0.33 27.39
N LEU A 549 -7.57 -0.43 26.06
CA LEU A 549 -7.29 -1.65 25.30
C LEU A 549 -5.83 -2.07 25.41
N ARG A 550 -4.89 -1.13 25.33
CA ARG A 550 -3.45 -1.43 25.53
C ARG A 550 -3.14 -2.01 26.92
N ARG A 551 -3.92 -1.67 27.91
CA ARG A 551 -3.81 -2.21 29.28
C ARG A 551 -4.63 -3.48 29.52
N GLY A 552 -5.34 -3.97 28.53
CA GLY A 552 -6.23 -5.14 28.62
C GLY A 552 -7.62 -4.86 29.21
N ASP A 553 -7.99 -3.58 29.45
CA ASP A 553 -9.32 -3.19 29.95
C ASP A 553 -10.30 -2.99 28.79
N ALA A 554 -10.75 -4.09 28.22
CA ALA A 554 -11.72 -4.07 27.12
C ALA A 554 -13.09 -3.50 27.55
N ALA A 555 -13.50 -3.75 28.80
CA ALA A 555 -14.79 -3.25 29.33
C ALA A 555 -14.76 -1.71 29.54
N GLY A 556 -13.66 -1.18 30.10
CA GLY A 556 -13.46 0.27 30.21
C GLY A 556 -13.40 0.95 28.87
N ALA A 557 -12.74 0.34 27.88
CA ALA A 557 -12.70 0.83 26.51
C ALA A 557 -14.10 0.85 25.87
N ALA A 558 -14.85 -0.27 25.96
CA ALA A 558 -16.21 -0.36 25.44
C ALA A 558 -17.13 0.74 25.97
N LYS A 559 -17.08 1.00 27.29
CA LYS A 559 -17.85 2.07 27.92
C LYS A 559 -17.57 3.45 27.32
N LYS A 560 -16.28 3.79 27.13
CA LYS A 560 -15.88 5.09 26.54
C LYS A 560 -16.25 5.20 25.07
N LEU A 561 -16.11 4.11 24.31
CA LEU A 561 -16.47 4.08 22.90
C LEU A 561 -17.98 4.16 22.68
N LEU A 562 -18.79 3.51 23.53
CA LEU A 562 -20.25 3.66 23.50
C LEU A 562 -20.67 5.12 23.71
N GLU A 563 -20.07 5.81 24.69
CA GLU A 563 -20.30 7.24 24.91
C GLU A 563 -19.90 8.07 23.68
N ALA A 564 -18.71 7.79 23.10
CA ALA A 564 -18.24 8.48 21.90
C ALA A 564 -19.20 8.29 20.71
N VAL A 565 -19.72 7.08 20.49
CA VAL A 565 -20.73 6.79 19.44
C VAL A 565 -22.04 7.52 19.70
N GLN A 566 -22.51 7.60 20.95
CA GLN A 566 -23.71 8.36 21.32
C GLN A 566 -23.56 9.85 21.00
N MET A 567 -22.37 10.43 21.23
CA MET A 567 -22.08 11.82 20.90
C MET A 567 -21.97 12.03 19.37
N LYS A 568 -21.31 11.11 18.66
CA LYS A 568 -21.04 11.21 17.22
C LYS A 568 -21.14 9.84 16.55
N PRO A 569 -22.33 9.44 16.06
CA PRO A 569 -22.53 8.14 15.41
C PRO A 569 -21.94 8.13 14.00
N ILE A 570 -20.63 7.92 13.90
CA ILE A 570 -19.90 7.74 12.65
C ILE A 570 -19.34 6.31 12.52
N ARG A 571 -19.12 5.88 11.28
CA ARG A 571 -18.65 4.53 10.94
C ARG A 571 -17.42 4.10 11.75
N PRO A 572 -16.30 4.86 11.83
CA PRO A 572 -15.12 4.41 12.55
C PRO A 572 -15.37 4.19 14.04
N LEU A 573 -16.05 5.11 14.72
CA LEU A 573 -16.36 4.95 16.15
C LEU A 573 -17.29 3.75 16.40
N ALA A 574 -18.27 3.53 15.54
CA ALA A 574 -19.17 2.38 15.67
C ALA A 574 -18.44 1.04 15.49
N ILE A 575 -17.52 0.95 14.52
CA ILE A 575 -16.70 -0.24 14.30
C ILE A 575 -15.81 -0.51 15.53
N GLU A 576 -15.13 0.49 16.06
CA GLU A 576 -14.26 0.34 17.24
C GLU A 576 -15.07 -0.02 18.49
N ALA A 577 -16.26 0.55 18.67
CA ALA A 577 -17.15 0.20 19.78
C ALA A 577 -17.62 -1.25 19.68
N MET A 578 -18.03 -1.71 18.50
CA MET A 578 -18.39 -3.12 18.27
C MET A 578 -17.23 -4.05 18.58
N LYS A 579 -16.02 -3.73 18.09
CA LYS A 579 -14.81 -4.52 18.35
C LYS A 579 -14.51 -4.60 19.86
N ALA A 580 -14.60 -3.49 20.59
CA ALA A 580 -14.35 -3.47 22.03
C ALA A 580 -15.40 -4.26 22.81
N LEU A 581 -16.68 -4.18 22.44
CA LEU A 581 -17.76 -4.95 23.05
C LEU A 581 -17.56 -6.47 22.85
N ILE A 582 -17.21 -6.88 21.63
CA ILE A 582 -16.87 -8.29 21.35
C ILE A 582 -15.67 -8.75 22.18
N SER A 583 -14.61 -7.92 22.25
CA SER A 583 -13.41 -8.25 23.04
C SER A 583 -13.69 -8.28 24.55
N ALA A 584 -14.69 -7.56 25.02
CA ALA A 584 -15.17 -7.58 26.41
C ALA A 584 -16.24 -8.65 26.68
N GLU A 585 -16.55 -9.49 25.69
CA GLU A 585 -17.62 -10.51 25.74
C GLU A 585 -19.02 -9.95 26.06
N GLN A 586 -19.22 -8.66 25.76
CA GLN A 586 -20.50 -7.95 25.98
C GLN A 586 -21.40 -8.06 24.76
N TYR A 587 -21.76 -9.28 24.36
CA TYR A 587 -22.42 -9.58 23.09
C TYR A 587 -23.82 -8.98 23.00
N GLU A 588 -24.61 -9.02 24.06
CA GLU A 588 -25.95 -8.42 24.08
C GLU A 588 -25.90 -6.88 23.89
N GLN A 589 -24.94 -6.22 24.54
CA GLN A 589 -24.72 -4.79 24.36
C GLN A 589 -24.25 -4.44 22.94
N ALA A 590 -23.46 -5.33 22.30
CA ALA A 590 -23.11 -5.17 20.89
C ALA A 590 -24.35 -5.22 19.98
N LEU A 591 -25.28 -6.13 20.24
CA LEU A 591 -26.53 -6.22 19.50
C LEU A 591 -27.44 -5.00 19.74
N GLU A 592 -27.53 -4.51 21.01
CA GLU A 592 -28.22 -3.26 21.34
C GLU A 592 -27.62 -2.05 20.62
N LEU A 593 -26.28 -1.96 20.57
CA LEU A 593 -25.61 -0.89 19.83
C LEU A 593 -26.02 -0.92 18.35
N VAL A 594 -25.98 -2.08 17.69
CA VAL A 594 -26.39 -2.21 16.28
C VAL A 594 -27.83 -1.70 16.08
N GLN A 595 -28.75 -2.05 16.95
CA GLN A 595 -30.16 -1.60 16.88
C GLN A 595 -30.28 -0.09 17.03
N SER A 596 -29.47 0.55 17.85
CA SER A 596 -29.46 1.99 18.09
C SER A 596 -28.85 2.82 16.97
N LEU A 597 -27.97 2.21 16.13
CA LEU A 597 -27.29 2.91 15.04
C LEU A 597 -28.24 3.34 13.93
N PRO A 598 -27.96 4.46 13.24
CA PRO A 598 -28.64 4.83 11.99
C PRO A 598 -28.61 3.69 10.97
N LYS A 599 -29.66 3.52 10.16
CA LYS A 599 -29.77 2.44 9.17
C LYS A 599 -28.51 2.31 8.28
N ALA A 600 -27.98 3.43 7.80
CA ALA A 600 -26.79 3.43 6.94
C ALA A 600 -25.55 2.85 7.62
N LEU A 601 -25.40 2.97 8.93
CA LEU A 601 -24.30 2.36 9.69
C LEU A 601 -24.56 0.88 9.96
N ARG A 602 -25.80 0.49 10.25
CA ARG A 602 -26.16 -0.93 10.42
C ARG A 602 -25.88 -1.77 9.18
N GLU A 603 -25.91 -1.17 7.99
CA GLU A 603 -25.64 -1.84 6.71
C GLU A 603 -24.16 -1.91 6.35
N VAL A 604 -23.27 -1.32 7.16
CA VAL A 604 -21.81 -1.43 6.96
C VAL A 604 -21.33 -2.85 7.19
N GLY A 605 -20.67 -3.44 6.21
CA GLY A 605 -20.24 -4.85 6.26
C GLY A 605 -19.42 -5.21 7.49
N ARG A 606 -18.47 -4.36 7.92
CA ARG A 606 -17.68 -4.58 9.13
C ARG A 606 -18.52 -4.60 10.41
N ILE A 607 -19.56 -3.78 10.50
CA ILE A 607 -20.51 -3.80 11.63
C ILE A 607 -21.35 -5.09 11.58
N ARG A 608 -21.78 -5.53 10.39
CA ARG A 608 -22.49 -6.80 10.20
C ARG A 608 -21.67 -8.02 10.64
N ILE A 609 -20.37 -8.01 10.38
CA ILE A 609 -19.49 -9.10 10.82
C ILE A 609 -19.44 -9.20 12.36
N PHE A 610 -19.31 -8.09 13.05
CA PHE A 610 -19.36 -8.07 14.52
C PHE A 610 -20.75 -8.44 15.05
N GLU A 611 -21.84 -8.05 14.38
CA GLU A 611 -23.20 -8.47 14.69
C GLU A 611 -23.35 -9.99 14.57
N ILE A 612 -22.84 -10.59 13.47
CA ILE A 612 -22.84 -12.05 13.26
C ILE A 612 -22.06 -12.74 14.36
N ALA A 613 -20.87 -12.25 14.70
CA ALA A 613 -20.06 -12.80 15.80
C ALA A 613 -20.83 -12.77 17.13
N ALA A 614 -21.50 -11.66 17.48
CA ALA A 614 -22.29 -11.54 18.67
C ALA A 614 -23.51 -12.50 18.66
N LEU A 615 -24.21 -12.61 17.52
CA LEU A 615 -25.35 -13.52 17.35
C LEU A 615 -24.96 -15.00 17.57
N ILE A 616 -23.82 -15.42 17.06
CA ILE A 616 -23.27 -16.77 17.27
C ILE A 616 -23.03 -17.00 18.76
N ARG A 617 -22.41 -16.07 19.48
CA ARG A 617 -22.09 -16.20 20.90
C ARG A 617 -23.32 -16.24 21.81
N VAL A 618 -24.42 -15.55 21.44
CA VAL A 618 -25.67 -15.61 22.19
C VAL A 618 -26.64 -16.70 21.70
N GLY A 619 -26.21 -17.58 20.77
CA GLY A 619 -26.99 -18.73 20.29
C GLY A 619 -28.09 -18.38 19.29
N ARG A 620 -28.13 -17.16 18.73
CA ARG A 620 -29.12 -16.75 17.71
C ARG A 620 -28.66 -17.16 16.30
N LEU A 621 -28.44 -18.48 16.11
CA LEU A 621 -27.76 -19.04 14.94
C LEU A 621 -28.49 -18.80 13.61
N ASP A 622 -29.85 -18.84 13.60
CA ASP A 622 -30.62 -18.62 12.38
C ASP A 622 -30.54 -17.18 11.89
N GLU A 623 -30.33 -16.23 12.79
CA GLU A 623 -30.13 -14.83 12.43
C GLU A 623 -28.72 -14.63 11.90
N ALA A 624 -27.72 -15.21 12.53
CA ALA A 624 -26.34 -15.21 12.05
C ALA A 624 -26.23 -15.84 10.64
N ASP A 625 -26.90 -16.96 10.43
CA ASP A 625 -26.93 -17.66 9.13
C ASP A 625 -27.54 -16.82 8.01
N ARG A 626 -28.66 -16.15 8.28
CA ARG A 626 -29.29 -15.26 7.30
C ARG A 626 -28.41 -14.07 6.95
N LEU A 627 -27.64 -13.53 7.90
CA LEU A 627 -26.78 -12.39 7.65
C LEU A 627 -25.50 -12.79 6.88
N ILE A 628 -24.84 -13.90 7.26
CA ILE A 628 -23.57 -14.29 6.65
C ILE A 628 -23.75 -14.84 5.23
N ASN A 629 -24.82 -15.58 4.98
CA ASN A 629 -25.17 -16.12 3.67
C ASN A 629 -26.02 -15.15 2.81
N GLY A 630 -26.40 -13.99 3.36
CA GLY A 630 -27.10 -12.91 2.66
C GLY A 630 -26.16 -12.04 1.80
N PRO A 631 -26.66 -10.91 1.28
CA PRO A 631 -25.87 -10.00 0.45
C PRO A 631 -24.89 -9.18 1.30
N LEU A 632 -23.92 -9.84 1.94
CA LEU A 632 -22.88 -9.21 2.75
C LEU A 632 -21.79 -8.62 1.85
N VAL A 633 -21.60 -7.31 1.89
CA VAL A 633 -20.54 -6.60 1.16
C VAL A 633 -19.54 -6.00 2.13
N MET A 634 -18.31 -6.48 2.07
CA MET A 634 -17.18 -5.97 2.85
C MET A 634 -16.18 -5.29 1.91
N PRO A 635 -16.20 -3.96 1.76
CA PRO A 635 -15.25 -3.28 0.87
C PRO A 635 -13.82 -3.25 1.43
N ASP A 636 -13.65 -3.37 2.73
CA ASP A 636 -12.43 -3.20 3.50
C ASP A 636 -11.80 -4.53 3.99
N VAL A 637 -12.08 -5.65 3.31
CA VAL A 637 -11.35 -6.92 3.53
C VAL A 637 -9.87 -6.67 3.31
N ARG A 638 -9.06 -7.13 4.26
CA ARG A 638 -7.61 -7.04 4.18
C ARG A 638 -7.03 -8.30 3.56
N GLU A 639 -5.91 -8.15 2.88
CA GLU A 639 -5.13 -9.28 2.38
C GLU A 639 -4.75 -10.23 3.53
N GLY A 640 -5.03 -11.52 3.35
CA GLY A 640 -4.84 -12.54 4.39
C GLY A 640 -5.91 -12.57 5.50
N ASP A 641 -6.96 -11.71 5.43
CA ASP A 641 -8.06 -11.73 6.41
C ASP A 641 -8.92 -12.99 6.22
N VAL A 642 -9.00 -13.82 7.26
CA VAL A 642 -9.78 -15.05 7.31
C VAL A 642 -11.05 -14.93 8.16
N MET A 643 -11.30 -13.77 8.76
CA MET A 643 -12.44 -13.57 9.69
C MET A 643 -13.79 -13.99 9.10
N LEU A 644 -14.02 -13.70 7.81
CA LEU A 644 -15.27 -14.07 7.13
C LEU A 644 -15.47 -15.58 7.07
N THR A 645 -14.44 -16.30 6.66
CA THR A 645 -14.48 -17.77 6.56
C THR A 645 -14.49 -18.41 7.93
N ASP A 646 -13.74 -17.89 8.90
CA ASP A 646 -13.69 -18.45 10.25
C ASP A 646 -15.05 -18.35 10.95
N LEU A 647 -15.73 -17.22 10.85
CA LEU A 647 -17.09 -17.07 11.39
C LEU A 647 -18.09 -18.00 10.69
N TRP A 648 -17.95 -18.21 9.38
CA TRP A 648 -18.79 -19.14 8.66
C TRP A 648 -18.54 -20.59 9.10
N PHE A 649 -17.28 -21.01 9.22
CA PHE A 649 -16.92 -22.35 9.71
C PHE A 649 -17.36 -22.57 11.15
N GLU A 650 -17.21 -21.58 12.02
CA GLU A 650 -17.69 -21.61 13.39
C GLU A 650 -19.21 -21.84 13.45
N LEU A 651 -19.97 -21.03 12.68
CA LEU A 651 -21.42 -21.18 12.59
C LEU A 651 -21.84 -22.58 12.10
N MET A 652 -21.17 -23.08 11.04
CA MET A 652 -21.46 -24.41 10.49
C MET A 652 -21.11 -25.51 11.48
N ALA A 653 -20.02 -25.43 12.22
CA ALA A 653 -19.65 -26.40 13.24
C ALA A 653 -20.70 -26.49 14.35
N ILE A 654 -21.23 -25.34 14.79
CA ILE A 654 -22.30 -25.33 15.81
C ILE A 654 -23.61 -25.92 15.22
N LYS A 655 -23.99 -25.55 14.00
CA LYS A 655 -25.23 -26.01 13.36
C LYS A 655 -25.22 -27.50 13.05
N GLU A 656 -24.11 -28.04 12.53
CA GLU A 656 -23.98 -29.42 12.07
C GLU A 656 -23.59 -30.39 13.19
N LYS A 657 -22.81 -29.92 14.18
CA LYS A 657 -22.19 -30.76 15.21
C LYS A 657 -22.53 -30.35 16.64
N GLY A 658 -23.27 -29.26 16.84
CA GLY A 658 -23.70 -28.76 18.15
C GLY A 658 -22.67 -27.90 18.90
N SER A 659 -21.44 -27.83 18.45
CA SER A 659 -20.41 -26.99 19.08
C SER A 659 -19.27 -26.63 18.10
N ALA A 660 -18.54 -25.54 18.37
CA ALA A 660 -17.34 -25.17 17.64
C ALA A 660 -16.06 -25.71 18.32
N SER A 661 -16.06 -27.01 18.71
CA SER A 661 -14.84 -27.66 19.21
C SER A 661 -13.82 -27.82 18.10
N GLU A 662 -12.54 -27.98 18.46
CA GLU A 662 -11.43 -28.16 17.51
C GLU A 662 -11.70 -29.33 16.54
N GLU A 663 -12.21 -30.43 17.04
CA GLU A 663 -12.60 -31.59 16.25
C GLU A 663 -13.72 -31.24 15.23
N ASN A 664 -14.76 -30.53 15.67
CA ASN A 664 -15.87 -30.13 14.81
C ASN A 664 -15.44 -29.10 13.77
N LEU A 665 -14.58 -28.14 14.12
CA LEU A 665 -13.98 -27.19 13.20
C LEU A 665 -13.14 -27.90 12.13
N THR A 666 -12.30 -28.87 12.54
CA THR A 666 -11.53 -29.70 11.60
C THR A 666 -12.47 -30.41 10.62
N TRP A 667 -13.54 -31.04 11.14
CA TRP A 667 -14.51 -31.71 10.29
C TRP A 667 -15.17 -30.79 9.28
N VAL A 668 -15.62 -29.58 9.66
CA VAL A 668 -16.25 -28.62 8.71
C VAL A 668 -15.26 -28.09 7.68
N HIS A 669 -14.01 -27.86 8.06
CA HIS A 669 -12.94 -27.46 7.12
C HIS A 669 -12.66 -28.51 6.05
N GLU A 670 -12.75 -29.81 6.43
CA GLU A 670 -12.53 -30.93 5.51
C GLU A 670 -13.74 -31.24 4.62
N ASN A 671 -14.96 -31.03 5.11
CA ASN A 671 -16.18 -31.52 4.49
C ASN A 671 -17.07 -30.43 3.88
N LEU A 672 -16.90 -29.15 4.28
CA LEU A 672 -17.71 -28.04 3.80
C LEU A 672 -16.86 -26.99 3.09
N LYS A 673 -17.50 -26.29 2.16
CA LYS A 673 -16.86 -25.16 1.46
C LYS A 673 -17.63 -23.87 1.75
N PRO A 674 -16.95 -22.79 2.14
CA PRO A 674 -17.61 -21.50 2.34
C PRO A 674 -18.14 -20.96 1.02
N PRO A 675 -19.18 -20.12 1.05
CA PRO A 675 -19.63 -19.39 -0.12
C PRO A 675 -18.49 -18.56 -0.75
N LYS A 676 -18.40 -18.55 -2.08
CA LYS A 676 -17.30 -17.86 -2.82
C LYS A 676 -17.11 -16.39 -2.40
N HIS A 677 -18.20 -15.68 -2.11
CA HIS A 677 -18.11 -14.25 -1.73
C HIS A 677 -17.51 -14.01 -0.33
N LEU A 678 -17.33 -15.07 0.47
CA LEU A 678 -16.68 -15.02 1.78
C LEU A 678 -15.23 -15.48 1.74
N ASP A 679 -14.80 -16.17 0.67
CA ASP A 679 -13.49 -16.81 0.61
C ASP A 679 -12.43 -15.86 0.03
N PHE A 680 -11.65 -15.27 0.93
CA PHE A 680 -10.49 -14.42 0.64
C PHE A 680 -9.17 -15.04 1.08
N ARG A 681 -9.17 -16.35 1.40
CA ARG A 681 -7.96 -17.04 1.86
C ARG A 681 -6.92 -17.12 0.75
N MET A 682 -5.68 -16.85 1.09
CA MET A 682 -4.55 -16.72 0.15
C MET A 682 -3.77 -18.04 -0.04
N HIS A 683 -4.25 -19.14 0.52
CA HIS A 683 -3.60 -20.46 0.48
C HIS A 683 -4.55 -21.56 0.09
#